data_c1de1ebf782399960fe751d1a7d8bbdc
#
_entry.id   c1de1ebf782399960fe751d1a7d8bbdc
#
_cell.length_a   1.000
_cell.length_b   1.000
_cell.length_c   1.000
_cell.angle_alpha   90.00
_cell.angle_beta   90.00
_cell.angle_gamma   90.00
#
_symmetry.space_group_name_H-M   'P 1'
#
loop_
_entity.id
_entity.type
_entity.pdbx_description
1 polymer ?
#
loop_
_entity_poly.entity_id
_entity_poly.type
_entity_poly.pdbx_seq_one_letter_code
_entity_poly.pdbx_strand_id
1 'polypeptide(L)'
;MRSVLLFVFALLAGATAHASPRLAPEDIFRLNWAGDPRVSPDGSFIVYTHNFMDVMEDRRRSNLWRIDSDGRNARPITTGAVNDGNARIGPKGRRVAYTSATEAGAQLFVRWLDGGETLQLTRLPRPVSNLAWSPDGNWLAFNMLVSAEAPTMGALPKAPEGAKWADPPSVVDRAVFRFDGRGELPVGYSQVFVVPAGGGAPRQVTGGNYHHDGAIAWTGDSRGLFVTGIRRENAELDPRNTDIYRVDLDGGELTAVTDRRGPDDGVRVSPDGRRLLWYGYDDRRLSYQRTRLYVADLDGANRRELLPGLDRSVENPRWASDGRGIYFQYDDRGRTRLAHVSLRGKLTDIADTLGGLGLSRPYSGAAFSVGGGNTFAFTSGDSLKPADIAAGRGTGKPVVLTDLSRNLLDNRALAPVEEMLVKSGHDGREIQFWVARPADFDPAGRYPLILEIHGGPHTAYGPHFSAEVQLYAAAGYVVVYANPRGSTSYGEEFAQTIHHNYPSEDYDDLISVVDAVVAQGSIDPDRLYVTGGSGGGVLTAWIVGRTDRFRAAVVAKPVINWISFVLSADWAPYFAQYWFPAMPWEDPMGHWRRSPLSLVGNVSTPTMLLTGQEDWRTPMWESEQFYQALKLRGVDTALVRIPGASHSIASRPSQLMAKVAAILEWFDRHGGDGENDDAA
;
A
#
# COMPACT_ATOMS: atom_id res chain seq x y z
N MET A 1 -21.89 -80.22 -26.27
CA MET A 1 -22.38 -78.86 -25.76
C MET A 1 -21.54 -78.51 -24.55
N ARG A 2 -20.56 -77.68 -24.74
CA ARG A 2 -19.67 -77.17 -23.67
C ARG A 2 -19.96 -75.70 -23.51
N SER A 3 -20.54 -75.34 -22.32
CA SER A 3 -20.79 -73.92 -21.93
C SER A 3 -19.53 -73.29 -21.45
N VAL A 4 -19.10 -72.19 -22.07
CA VAL A 4 -17.99 -71.34 -21.63
C VAL A 4 -18.59 -70.19 -20.79
N LEU A 5 -18.24 -70.20 -19.51
CA LEU A 5 -18.52 -69.02 -18.61
C LEU A 5 -17.44 -67.98 -18.81
N LEU A 6 -17.80 -66.80 -19.33
CA LEU A 6 -16.93 -65.61 -19.31
C LEU A 6 -17.09 -64.90 -17.93
N PHE A 7 -15.99 -64.87 -17.17
CA PHE A 7 -15.89 -63.95 -15.99
C PHE A 7 -15.40 -62.61 -16.48
N VAL A 8 -16.25 -61.60 -16.38
CA VAL A 8 -15.87 -60.16 -16.55
C VAL A 8 -15.37 -59.67 -15.22
N PHE A 9 -14.04 -59.44 -15.09
CA PHE A 9 -13.45 -58.71 -13.99
C PHE A 9 -13.64 -57.20 -14.26
N ALA A 10 -14.54 -56.55 -13.55
CA ALA A 10 -14.65 -55.10 -13.48
C ALA A 10 -13.53 -54.56 -12.57
N LEU A 11 -12.47 -54.01 -13.15
CA LEU A 11 -11.47 -53.22 -12.46
C LEU A 11 -12.14 -51.88 -12.04
N LEU A 12 -12.57 -51.80 -10.81
CA LEU A 12 -12.85 -50.52 -10.14
C LEU A 12 -11.50 -49.85 -9.87
N ALA A 13 -11.03 -49.00 -10.79
CA ALA A 13 -9.97 -48.05 -10.53
C ALA A 13 -10.56 -46.99 -9.59
N GLY A 14 -10.39 -47.18 -8.28
CA GLY A 14 -10.62 -46.14 -7.30
C GLY A 14 -9.65 -44.97 -7.57
N ALA A 15 -10.12 -43.90 -8.18
CA ALA A 15 -9.37 -42.67 -8.22
C ALA A 15 -9.26 -42.18 -6.75
N THR A 16 -8.13 -42.42 -6.14
CA THR A 16 -7.78 -41.72 -4.89
C THR A 16 -7.68 -40.24 -5.24
N ALA A 17 -8.68 -39.47 -4.91
CA ALA A 17 -8.60 -38.02 -4.96
C ALA A 17 -7.44 -37.62 -4.06
N HIS A 18 -6.29 -37.30 -4.65
CA HIS A 18 -5.17 -36.71 -3.91
C HIS A 18 -5.65 -35.34 -3.46
N ALA A 19 -5.61 -35.09 -2.16
CA ALA A 19 -5.87 -33.77 -1.62
C ALA A 19 -4.90 -32.75 -2.30
N SER A 20 -5.42 -31.61 -2.73
CA SER A 20 -4.57 -30.56 -3.32
C SER A 20 -3.46 -30.18 -2.33
N PRO A 21 -2.21 -30.02 -2.79
CA PRO A 21 -1.12 -29.60 -1.92
C PRO A 21 -1.41 -28.20 -1.34
N ARG A 22 -0.93 -27.93 -0.14
CA ARG A 22 -1.01 -26.62 0.47
C ARG A 22 -0.14 -25.61 -0.29
N LEU A 23 -0.39 -24.31 -0.11
CA LEU A 23 0.45 -23.27 -0.69
C LEU A 23 1.87 -23.38 -0.13
N ALA A 24 2.88 -23.37 -1.00
CA ALA A 24 4.29 -23.43 -0.65
C ALA A 24 5.00 -22.08 -0.88
N PRO A 25 6.11 -21.78 -0.17
CA PRO A 25 6.79 -20.49 -0.33
C PRO A 25 7.19 -20.17 -1.78
N GLU A 26 7.63 -21.15 -2.57
CA GLU A 26 8.01 -21.00 -3.98
C GLU A 26 6.82 -20.65 -4.89
N ASP A 27 5.60 -20.92 -4.49
CA ASP A 27 4.40 -20.56 -5.24
C ASP A 27 4.22 -19.03 -5.36
N ILE A 28 4.85 -18.25 -4.48
CA ILE A 28 4.89 -16.78 -4.58
C ILE A 28 5.40 -16.34 -5.95
N PHE A 29 6.38 -17.03 -6.53
CA PHE A 29 6.89 -16.74 -7.87
C PHE A 29 5.90 -17.03 -9.01
N ARG A 30 4.85 -17.77 -8.73
CA ARG A 30 3.82 -18.18 -9.71
C ARG A 30 2.56 -17.32 -9.64
N LEU A 31 2.44 -16.46 -8.63
CA LEU A 31 1.30 -15.56 -8.48
C LEU A 31 1.31 -14.48 -9.55
N ASN A 32 0.13 -14.23 -10.11
CA ASN A 32 -0.15 -13.17 -11.07
C ASN A 32 -1.33 -12.34 -10.56
N TRP A 33 -1.29 -11.02 -10.78
CA TRP A 33 -2.40 -10.16 -10.37
C TRP A 33 -2.52 -8.92 -11.23
N ALA A 34 -3.73 -8.36 -11.28
CA ALA A 34 -4.02 -7.15 -12.01
C ALA A 34 -3.70 -5.89 -11.19
N GLY A 35 -3.42 -4.78 -11.87
CA GLY A 35 -3.27 -3.47 -11.27
C GLY A 35 -3.63 -2.35 -12.24
N ASP A 36 -3.80 -1.15 -11.72
CA ASP A 36 -3.98 0.10 -12.46
C ASP A 36 -4.91 0.03 -13.70
N PRO A 37 -6.18 -0.44 -13.57
CA PRO A 37 -7.10 -0.51 -14.69
C PRO A 37 -7.40 0.88 -15.25
N ARG A 38 -7.49 1.00 -16.59
CA ARG A 38 -7.82 2.23 -17.32
C ARG A 38 -8.85 1.92 -18.37
N VAL A 39 -10.05 2.45 -18.19
CA VAL A 39 -11.14 2.32 -19.17
C VAL A 39 -10.91 3.30 -20.32
N SER A 40 -11.16 2.84 -21.54
CA SER A 40 -11.05 3.66 -22.76
C SER A 40 -12.04 4.83 -22.78
N PRO A 41 -11.75 5.92 -23.53
CA PRO A 41 -12.63 7.07 -23.66
C PRO A 41 -14.02 6.75 -24.20
N ASP A 42 -14.17 5.69 -25.00
CA ASP A 42 -15.46 5.19 -25.51
C ASP A 42 -16.09 4.11 -24.63
N GLY A 43 -15.37 3.62 -23.60
CA GLY A 43 -15.83 2.58 -22.69
C GLY A 43 -15.75 1.17 -23.24
N SER A 44 -15.15 0.94 -24.42
CA SER A 44 -15.16 -0.35 -25.11
C SER A 44 -14.10 -1.33 -24.63
N PHE A 45 -13.00 -0.87 -24.04
CA PHE A 45 -11.93 -1.70 -23.54
C PHE A 45 -11.25 -1.13 -22.30
N ILE A 46 -10.45 -1.98 -21.63
CA ILE A 46 -9.68 -1.67 -20.44
C ILE A 46 -8.22 -2.00 -20.74
N VAL A 47 -7.31 -1.08 -20.40
CA VAL A 47 -5.88 -1.34 -20.28
C VAL A 47 -5.57 -1.53 -18.80
N TYR A 48 -4.82 -2.56 -18.45
CA TYR A 48 -4.44 -2.83 -17.07
C TYR A 48 -2.99 -3.30 -16.98
N THR A 49 -2.42 -3.21 -15.81
CA THR A 49 -1.10 -3.76 -15.51
C THR A 49 -1.25 -5.22 -15.09
N HIS A 50 -0.62 -6.13 -15.80
CA HIS A 50 -0.47 -7.53 -15.41
C HIS A 50 0.87 -7.67 -14.68
N ASN A 51 0.80 -7.95 -13.38
CA ASN A 51 1.96 -8.16 -12.53
C ASN A 51 2.28 -9.65 -12.44
N PHE A 52 3.56 -9.97 -12.44
CA PHE A 52 4.10 -11.32 -12.27
C PHE A 52 5.47 -11.27 -11.58
N MET A 53 5.99 -12.42 -11.18
CA MET A 53 7.29 -12.52 -10.53
C MET A 53 8.33 -13.14 -11.47
N ASP A 54 9.51 -12.54 -11.48
CA ASP A 54 10.69 -13.04 -12.22
C ASP A 54 11.58 -13.78 -11.22
N VAL A 55 11.63 -15.11 -11.32
CA VAL A 55 12.39 -15.97 -10.41
C VAL A 55 13.89 -15.80 -10.57
N MET A 56 14.37 -15.50 -11.78
CA MET A 56 15.82 -15.37 -12.04
C MET A 56 16.38 -14.05 -11.49
N GLU A 57 15.60 -12.98 -11.58
CA GLU A 57 15.99 -11.65 -11.10
C GLU A 57 15.44 -11.34 -9.69
N ASP A 58 14.67 -12.27 -9.12
CA ASP A 58 14.00 -12.10 -7.82
C ASP A 58 13.27 -10.76 -7.72
N ARG A 59 12.40 -10.47 -8.70
CA ARG A 59 11.73 -9.18 -8.82
C ARG A 59 10.29 -9.33 -9.31
N ARG A 60 9.45 -8.40 -8.85
CA ARG A 60 8.18 -8.15 -9.50
C ARG A 60 8.41 -7.47 -10.85
N ARG A 61 7.71 -7.96 -11.88
CA ARG A 61 7.63 -7.39 -13.21
C ARG A 61 6.20 -7.01 -13.53
N SER A 62 6.05 -6.13 -14.51
CA SER A 62 4.72 -5.73 -14.96
C SER A 62 4.71 -5.39 -16.46
N ASN A 63 3.68 -5.88 -17.14
CA ASN A 63 3.40 -5.54 -18.54
C ASN A 63 1.98 -5.00 -18.67
N LEU A 64 1.75 -4.23 -19.72
CA LEU A 64 0.42 -3.70 -20.03
C LEU A 64 -0.36 -4.71 -20.84
N TRP A 65 -1.60 -4.93 -20.46
CA TRP A 65 -2.57 -5.78 -21.16
C TRP A 65 -3.81 -4.98 -21.50
N ARG A 66 -4.52 -5.43 -22.55
CA ARG A 66 -5.83 -4.93 -22.94
C ARG A 66 -6.83 -6.06 -22.88
N ILE A 67 -8.05 -5.75 -22.44
CA ILE A 67 -9.23 -6.61 -22.47
C ILE A 67 -10.43 -5.78 -22.89
N ASP A 68 -11.36 -6.31 -23.67
CA ASP A 68 -12.60 -5.62 -23.97
C ASP A 68 -13.48 -5.54 -22.72
N SER A 69 -14.35 -4.53 -22.61
CA SER A 69 -15.16 -4.32 -21.41
C SER A 69 -16.19 -5.41 -21.16
N ASP A 70 -16.37 -6.34 -22.09
CA ASP A 70 -17.18 -7.55 -21.96
C ASP A 70 -16.36 -8.81 -21.62
N GLY A 71 -15.05 -8.67 -21.39
CA GLY A 71 -14.15 -9.76 -21.01
C GLY A 71 -13.51 -10.52 -22.17
N ARG A 72 -13.81 -10.13 -23.42
CA ARG A 72 -13.22 -10.79 -24.62
C ARG A 72 -11.90 -10.15 -25.02
N ASN A 73 -11.19 -10.81 -25.94
CA ASN A 73 -10.00 -10.30 -26.64
C ASN A 73 -8.86 -9.86 -25.71
N ALA A 74 -8.67 -10.55 -24.57
CA ALA A 74 -7.55 -10.27 -23.67
C ALA A 74 -6.22 -10.54 -24.40
N ARG A 75 -5.31 -9.54 -24.40
CA ARG A 75 -4.00 -9.66 -25.04
C ARG A 75 -2.99 -8.69 -24.45
N PRO A 76 -1.68 -9.02 -24.50
CA PRO A 76 -0.64 -8.11 -24.07
C PRO A 76 -0.54 -6.90 -25.03
N ILE A 77 -0.28 -5.74 -24.49
CA ILE A 77 0.15 -4.53 -25.18
C ILE A 77 1.68 -4.46 -25.19
N THR A 78 2.29 -4.74 -24.05
CA THR A 78 3.74 -4.81 -23.88
C THR A 78 4.14 -6.15 -23.30
N THR A 79 5.40 -6.55 -23.51
CA THR A 79 5.95 -7.85 -23.05
C THR A 79 7.40 -7.68 -22.63
N GLY A 80 7.94 -8.69 -21.93
CA GLY A 80 9.34 -8.76 -21.54
C GLY A 80 9.57 -8.58 -20.04
N ALA A 81 10.82 -8.76 -19.63
CA ALA A 81 11.26 -8.64 -18.23
C ALA A 81 11.49 -7.17 -17.83
N VAL A 82 10.48 -6.34 -18.01
CA VAL A 82 10.49 -4.90 -17.74
C VAL A 82 9.41 -4.54 -16.72
N ASN A 83 9.38 -3.29 -16.29
CA ASN A 83 8.31 -2.73 -15.47
C ASN A 83 7.62 -1.61 -16.26
N ASP A 84 6.54 -1.96 -16.95
CA ASP A 84 5.66 -1.04 -17.63
C ASP A 84 4.47 -0.72 -16.74
N GLY A 85 4.13 0.56 -16.62
CA GLY A 85 3.05 0.99 -15.74
C GLY A 85 2.58 2.41 -16.02
N ASN A 86 1.74 2.94 -15.13
CA ASN A 86 1.17 4.28 -15.27
C ASN A 86 0.46 4.52 -16.62
N ALA A 87 -0.22 3.51 -17.15
CA ALA A 87 -0.88 3.62 -18.43
C ALA A 87 -1.93 4.75 -18.45
N ARG A 88 -1.93 5.55 -19.51
CA ARG A 88 -2.93 6.60 -19.78
C ARG A 88 -3.37 6.49 -21.21
N ILE A 89 -4.62 6.15 -21.43
CA ILE A 89 -5.20 6.06 -22.77
C ILE A 89 -5.45 7.48 -23.28
N GLY A 90 -4.98 7.77 -24.49
CA GLY A 90 -5.19 9.07 -25.11
C GLY A 90 -6.66 9.34 -25.42
N PRO A 91 -7.10 10.63 -25.56
CA PRO A 91 -8.51 11.02 -25.67
C PRO A 91 -9.28 10.37 -26.82
N LYS A 92 -8.58 9.96 -27.87
CA LYS A 92 -9.17 9.28 -29.05
C LYS A 92 -9.16 7.76 -28.96
N GLY A 93 -8.71 7.17 -27.84
CA GLY A 93 -8.65 5.71 -27.63
C GLY A 93 -7.60 4.96 -28.47
N ARG A 94 -6.82 5.63 -29.31
CA ARG A 94 -5.90 5.00 -30.29
C ARG A 94 -4.47 4.87 -29.79
N ARG A 95 -4.08 5.60 -28.75
CA ARG A 95 -2.73 5.62 -28.17
C ARG A 95 -2.80 5.39 -26.67
N VAL A 96 -1.78 4.74 -26.12
CA VAL A 96 -1.54 4.65 -24.70
C VAL A 96 -0.16 5.24 -24.38
N ALA A 97 -0.10 6.19 -23.46
CA ALA A 97 1.14 6.65 -22.85
C ALA A 97 1.39 5.84 -21.57
N TYR A 98 2.64 5.50 -21.31
CA TYR A 98 3.01 4.72 -20.15
C TYR A 98 4.47 4.99 -19.75
N THR A 99 4.83 4.61 -18.55
CA THR A 99 6.22 4.62 -18.12
C THR A 99 6.81 3.22 -18.23
N SER A 100 8.03 3.12 -18.75
CA SER A 100 8.83 1.91 -18.77
C SER A 100 10.18 2.15 -18.11
N ALA A 101 10.69 1.15 -17.37
CA ALA A 101 11.98 1.23 -16.73
C ALA A 101 13.11 1.17 -17.77
N THR A 102 14.06 2.09 -17.65
CA THR A 102 15.30 2.14 -18.43
C THR A 102 16.49 2.28 -17.48
N GLU A 103 17.72 2.25 -18.00
CA GLU A 103 18.94 2.49 -17.20
C GLU A 103 18.93 3.88 -16.53
N ALA A 104 18.33 4.88 -17.18
CA ALA A 104 18.16 6.24 -16.64
C ALA A 104 16.95 6.37 -15.70
N GLY A 105 16.29 5.27 -15.32
CA GLY A 105 15.03 5.24 -14.57
C GLY A 105 13.81 5.23 -15.48
N ALA A 106 12.63 5.46 -14.91
CA ALA A 106 11.36 5.43 -15.65
C ALA A 106 11.28 6.56 -16.69
N GLN A 107 11.05 6.21 -17.95
CA GLN A 107 10.88 7.11 -19.07
C GLN A 107 9.49 6.99 -19.68
N LEU A 108 9.06 8.00 -20.43
CA LEU A 108 7.75 8.08 -21.06
C LEU A 108 7.78 7.45 -22.46
N PHE A 109 6.81 6.56 -22.71
CA PHE A 109 6.58 5.91 -23.98
C PHE A 109 5.15 6.17 -24.45
N VAL A 110 4.96 6.19 -25.77
CA VAL A 110 3.64 6.23 -26.41
C VAL A 110 3.55 5.07 -27.40
N ARG A 111 2.48 4.27 -27.29
CA ARG A 111 2.20 3.14 -28.17
C ARG A 111 0.87 3.34 -28.89
N TRP A 112 0.85 3.09 -30.20
CA TRP A 112 -0.37 3.01 -31.00
C TRP A 112 -1.01 1.64 -30.83
N LEU A 113 -2.30 1.61 -30.50
CA LEU A 113 -3.01 0.37 -30.18
C LEU A 113 -3.50 -0.39 -31.40
N ASP A 114 -3.60 0.27 -32.55
CA ASP A 114 -4.01 -0.26 -33.85
C ASP A 114 -2.82 -0.74 -34.70
N GLY A 115 -1.71 -0.02 -34.73
CA GLY A 115 -0.50 -0.39 -35.51
C GLY A 115 0.59 -1.10 -34.70
N GLY A 116 0.59 -0.92 -33.39
CA GLY A 116 1.60 -1.53 -32.50
C GLY A 116 2.93 -0.78 -32.43
N GLU A 117 3.11 0.34 -33.14
CA GLU A 117 4.32 1.16 -33.06
C GLU A 117 4.47 1.76 -31.69
N THR A 118 5.72 1.86 -31.22
CA THR A 118 6.08 2.45 -29.95
C THR A 118 7.14 3.53 -30.12
N LEU A 119 6.88 4.68 -29.55
CA LEU A 119 7.80 5.81 -29.49
C LEU A 119 8.28 5.98 -28.05
N GLN A 120 9.59 5.95 -27.81
CA GLN A 120 10.15 6.48 -26.58
C GLN A 120 10.11 8.01 -26.65
N LEU A 121 9.23 8.63 -25.87
CA LEU A 121 8.96 10.06 -25.96
C LEU A 121 10.00 10.89 -25.18
N THR A 122 10.56 10.34 -24.09
CA THR A 122 11.54 11.04 -23.27
C THR A 122 12.84 10.25 -23.10
N ARG A 123 13.95 11.00 -23.01
CA ARG A 123 15.30 10.53 -22.58
C ARG A 123 15.84 11.56 -21.62
N LEU A 124 15.33 11.55 -20.40
CA LEU A 124 15.60 12.56 -19.39
C LEU A 124 16.56 12.01 -18.34
N PRO A 125 17.35 12.86 -17.67
CA PRO A 125 18.35 12.43 -16.68
C PRO A 125 17.72 11.92 -15.36
N ARG A 126 16.40 12.10 -15.18
CA ARG A 126 15.67 11.70 -14.00
C ARG A 126 14.37 10.98 -14.40
N PRO A 127 13.85 10.08 -13.55
CA PRO A 127 12.59 9.41 -13.77
C PRO A 127 11.42 10.39 -13.91
N VAL A 128 10.42 10.01 -14.74
CA VAL A 128 9.17 10.74 -14.89
C VAL A 128 8.02 10.07 -14.16
N SER A 129 7.04 10.85 -13.73
CA SER A 129 5.84 10.38 -13.00
C SER A 129 4.60 11.21 -13.35
N ASN A 130 3.42 10.84 -12.83
CA ASN A 130 2.15 11.58 -12.91
C ASN A 130 1.74 12.00 -14.33
N LEU A 131 1.61 11.02 -15.25
CA LEU A 131 1.26 11.28 -16.64
C LEU A 131 -0.18 11.78 -16.80
N ALA A 132 -0.37 12.83 -17.62
CA ALA A 132 -1.68 13.32 -18.00
C ALA A 132 -1.71 13.76 -19.47
N TRP A 133 -2.65 13.21 -20.26
CA TRP A 133 -2.92 13.67 -21.62
C TRP A 133 -3.68 14.99 -21.62
N SER A 134 -3.35 15.89 -22.55
CA SER A 134 -4.20 17.01 -22.87
C SER A 134 -5.52 16.54 -23.52
N PRO A 135 -6.65 17.23 -23.32
CA PRO A 135 -7.93 16.87 -23.94
C PRO A 135 -7.90 16.77 -25.48
N ASP A 136 -7.11 17.58 -26.16
CA ASP A 136 -6.92 17.53 -27.60
C ASP A 136 -6.02 16.37 -28.08
N GLY A 137 -5.28 15.73 -27.14
CA GLY A 137 -4.36 14.63 -27.40
C GLY A 137 -3.04 15.03 -28.05
N ASN A 138 -2.69 16.31 -28.04
CA ASN A 138 -1.45 16.82 -28.62
C ASN A 138 -0.28 16.88 -27.64
N TRP A 139 -0.57 16.87 -26.33
CA TRP A 139 0.43 17.03 -25.27
C TRP A 139 0.31 15.95 -24.20
N LEU A 140 1.43 15.70 -23.54
CA LEU A 140 1.52 14.95 -22.28
C LEU A 140 2.18 15.83 -21.22
N ALA A 141 1.55 15.92 -20.04
CA ALA A 141 2.16 16.52 -18.86
C ALA A 141 2.70 15.42 -17.94
N PHE A 142 3.78 15.73 -17.22
CA PHE A 142 4.41 14.82 -16.27
C PHE A 142 5.23 15.58 -15.21
N ASN A 143 5.58 14.90 -14.11
CA ASN A 143 6.51 15.42 -13.12
C ASN A 143 7.92 14.85 -13.34
N MET A 144 8.93 15.68 -13.07
CA MET A 144 10.32 15.27 -13.00
C MET A 144 11.07 16.15 -11.98
N LEU A 145 12.02 15.57 -11.26
CA LEU A 145 12.91 16.33 -10.38
C LEU A 145 13.89 17.17 -11.21
N VAL A 146 13.90 18.45 -10.92
CA VAL A 146 14.92 19.38 -11.39
C VAL A 146 16.00 19.50 -10.30
N SER A 147 17.20 19.05 -10.59
CA SER A 147 18.30 19.08 -9.62
C SER A 147 18.71 20.53 -9.30
N ALA A 148 18.97 20.79 -8.04
CA ALA A 148 19.59 22.02 -7.55
C ALA A 148 21.03 21.74 -7.11
N GLU A 149 21.77 22.79 -6.87
CA GLU A 149 23.14 22.69 -6.34
C GLU A 149 23.10 22.15 -4.91
N ALA A 150 23.94 21.15 -4.64
CA ALA A 150 24.06 20.60 -3.29
C ALA A 150 24.82 21.58 -2.39
N PRO A 151 24.43 21.73 -1.11
CA PRO A 151 25.16 22.56 -0.17
C PRO A 151 26.59 22.01 0.05
N THR A 152 27.53 22.90 0.26
CA THR A 152 28.95 22.56 0.52
C THR A 152 29.45 23.24 1.78
N MET A 153 30.33 22.54 2.53
CA MET A 153 30.98 23.10 3.73
C MET A 153 32.48 23.22 3.47
N GLY A 154 32.82 24.26 2.72
CA GLY A 154 34.21 24.56 2.35
C GLY A 154 34.64 23.96 1.01
N ALA A 155 35.69 24.52 0.44
CA ALA A 155 36.29 24.06 -0.79
C ALA A 155 37.46 23.09 -0.48
N LEU A 156 37.42 21.90 -1.05
CA LEU A 156 38.55 20.97 -1.02
C LEU A 156 39.55 21.31 -2.15
N PRO A 157 40.83 21.13 -1.94
CA PRO A 157 41.79 21.22 -3.03
C PRO A 157 41.50 20.14 -4.07
N LYS A 158 41.81 20.45 -5.34
CA LYS A 158 41.63 19.46 -6.40
C LYS A 158 42.61 18.30 -6.19
N ALA A 159 42.10 17.08 -6.26
CA ALA A 159 42.94 15.88 -6.19
C ALA A 159 43.98 15.89 -7.33
N PRO A 160 45.24 15.48 -7.07
CA PRO A 160 46.21 15.25 -8.13
C PRO A 160 45.68 14.23 -9.15
N GLU A 161 46.14 14.34 -10.40
CA GLU A 161 45.75 13.41 -11.45
C GLU A 161 46.13 11.95 -11.06
N GLY A 162 45.15 11.03 -11.17
CA GLY A 162 45.33 9.62 -10.79
C GLY A 162 45.25 9.34 -9.30
N ALA A 163 45.07 10.32 -8.43
CA ALA A 163 44.87 10.11 -6.99
C ALA A 163 43.48 9.54 -6.71
N LYS A 164 43.43 8.57 -5.81
CA LYS A 164 42.17 7.92 -5.34
C LYS A 164 41.78 8.49 -3.97
N TRP A 165 41.37 9.75 -3.94
CA TRP A 165 40.83 10.33 -2.72
C TRP A 165 39.47 9.78 -2.40
N ALA A 166 39.11 9.81 -1.11
CA ALA A 166 37.76 9.53 -0.70
C ALA A 166 36.78 10.58 -1.27
N ASP A 167 35.51 10.19 -1.42
CA ASP A 167 34.48 11.13 -1.81
C ASP A 167 34.37 12.28 -0.80
N PRO A 168 34.07 13.50 -1.25
CA PRO A 168 33.89 14.63 -0.35
C PRO A 168 32.70 14.38 0.60
N PRO A 169 32.69 15.03 1.78
CA PRO A 169 31.56 14.91 2.68
C PRO A 169 30.29 15.43 2.03
N SER A 170 29.16 14.68 2.16
CA SER A 170 27.82 15.16 1.82
C SER A 170 27.32 16.10 2.91
N VAL A 171 26.63 17.18 2.52
CA VAL A 171 26.03 18.14 3.44
C VAL A 171 24.52 18.04 3.37
N VAL A 172 23.87 17.94 4.52
CA VAL A 172 22.42 17.92 4.67
C VAL A 172 21.99 19.17 5.43
N ASP A 173 21.14 19.99 4.81
CA ASP A 173 20.61 21.25 5.37
C ASP A 173 19.08 21.32 5.34
N ARG A 174 18.40 20.17 5.09
CA ARG A 174 16.94 20.05 4.99
C ARG A 174 16.40 18.98 5.94
N ALA A 175 15.15 19.13 6.38
CA ALA A 175 14.53 18.24 7.35
C ALA A 175 14.22 16.85 6.76
N VAL A 176 13.83 16.78 5.47
CA VAL A 176 13.53 15.53 4.77
C VAL A 176 14.61 15.29 3.71
N PHE A 177 15.65 14.56 4.06
CA PHE A 177 16.81 14.30 3.19
C PHE A 177 16.92 12.86 2.70
N ARG A 178 16.15 11.95 3.29
CA ARG A 178 16.05 10.54 2.91
C ARG A 178 14.61 10.06 3.00
N PHE A 179 14.27 9.01 2.29
CA PHE A 179 12.94 8.43 2.33
C PHE A 179 12.99 6.93 2.13
N ASP A 180 12.15 6.20 2.85
CA ASP A 180 12.12 4.74 2.79
C ASP A 180 11.87 4.23 1.36
N GLY A 181 12.62 3.19 0.97
CA GLY A 181 12.58 2.63 -0.38
C GLY A 181 13.20 3.52 -1.47
N ARG A 182 13.68 4.73 -1.12
CA ARG A 182 14.32 5.67 -2.04
C ARG A 182 15.76 6.03 -1.64
N GLY A 183 16.14 5.75 -0.37
CA GLY A 183 17.41 6.13 0.18
C GLY A 183 17.56 7.65 0.34
N GLU A 184 18.77 8.17 0.20
CA GLU A 184 19.03 9.61 0.19
C GLU A 184 18.35 10.28 -1.01
N LEU A 185 17.62 11.35 -0.73
CA LEU A 185 16.93 12.10 -1.76
C LEU A 185 17.88 13.06 -2.47
N PRO A 186 17.89 13.11 -3.80
CA PRO A 186 18.68 14.08 -4.53
C PRO A 186 18.21 15.50 -4.21
N VAL A 187 19.16 16.45 -4.20
CA VAL A 187 18.85 17.87 -4.00
C VAL A 187 18.14 18.42 -5.23
N GLY A 188 17.00 19.09 -5.03
CA GLY A 188 16.20 19.68 -6.09
C GLY A 188 14.71 19.63 -5.80
N TYR A 189 13.91 20.06 -6.77
CA TYR A 189 12.47 20.20 -6.63
C TYR A 189 11.75 19.53 -7.80
N SER A 190 10.67 18.81 -7.47
CA SER A 190 9.80 18.21 -8.47
C SER A 190 9.03 19.28 -9.21
N GLN A 191 9.14 19.29 -10.55
CA GLN A 191 8.50 20.28 -11.40
C GLN A 191 7.61 19.61 -12.45
N VAL A 192 6.63 20.35 -12.95
CA VAL A 192 5.74 19.91 -14.02
C VAL A 192 6.33 20.27 -15.37
N PHE A 193 6.31 19.31 -16.28
CA PHE A 193 6.76 19.43 -17.66
C PHE A 193 5.62 19.07 -18.61
N VAL A 194 5.68 19.60 -19.84
CA VAL A 194 4.86 19.18 -20.96
C VAL A 194 5.74 18.78 -22.14
N VAL A 195 5.28 17.80 -22.92
CA VAL A 195 5.96 17.34 -24.14
C VAL A 195 4.94 17.07 -25.24
N PRO A 196 5.24 17.43 -26.52
CA PRO A 196 4.36 17.07 -27.63
C PRO A 196 4.19 15.55 -27.74
N ALA A 197 2.97 15.06 -27.88
CA ALA A 197 2.68 13.63 -27.89
C ALA A 197 3.15 12.89 -29.16
N GLY A 198 3.63 13.62 -30.17
CA GLY A 198 4.25 13.09 -31.37
C GLY A 198 5.77 13.17 -31.39
N GLY A 199 6.38 13.60 -30.27
CA GLY A 199 7.83 13.82 -30.16
C GLY A 199 8.20 15.30 -30.16
N GLY A 200 9.33 15.62 -29.58
CA GLY A 200 9.86 16.97 -29.41
C GLY A 200 10.51 17.17 -28.05
N ALA A 201 11.01 18.37 -27.80
CA ALA A 201 11.68 18.69 -26.54
C ALA A 201 10.63 18.93 -25.43
N PRO A 202 10.80 18.33 -24.24
CA PRO A 202 9.99 18.67 -23.08
C PRO A 202 10.25 20.12 -22.65
N ARG A 203 9.19 20.78 -22.20
CA ARG A 203 9.21 22.14 -21.67
C ARG A 203 8.77 22.15 -20.21
N GLN A 204 9.55 22.77 -19.35
CA GLN A 204 9.18 22.98 -17.95
C GLN A 204 8.07 24.04 -17.86
N VAL A 205 7.07 23.77 -17.01
CA VAL A 205 5.89 24.64 -16.81
C VAL A 205 5.93 25.32 -15.45
N THR A 206 6.34 24.58 -14.40
CA THR A 206 6.47 25.14 -13.06
C THR A 206 7.93 25.33 -12.68
N GLY A 207 8.20 26.18 -11.69
CA GLY A 207 9.56 26.49 -11.23
C GLY A 207 9.59 26.99 -9.80
N GLY A 208 10.78 27.43 -9.39
CA GLY A 208 11.07 27.86 -8.01
C GLY A 208 11.45 26.71 -7.09
N ASN A 209 11.72 27.05 -5.85
CA ASN A 209 12.20 26.13 -4.82
C ASN A 209 11.03 25.44 -4.08
N TYR A 210 10.11 24.88 -4.86
CA TYR A 210 8.91 24.19 -4.36
C TYR A 210 8.65 22.91 -5.14
N HIS A 211 8.14 21.90 -4.46
CA HIS A 211 7.68 20.68 -5.10
C HIS A 211 6.27 20.84 -5.67
N HIS A 212 6.09 20.40 -6.91
CA HIS A 212 4.81 20.26 -7.60
C HIS A 212 4.66 18.80 -8.03
N ASP A 213 4.58 17.89 -7.08
CA ASP A 213 4.61 16.43 -7.27
C ASP A 213 3.25 15.74 -7.09
N GLY A 214 2.20 16.51 -6.79
CA GLY A 214 0.83 16.03 -6.69
C GLY A 214 0.14 15.84 -8.05
N ALA A 215 -1.19 15.84 -8.02
CA ALA A 215 -2.00 15.60 -9.22
C ALA A 215 -1.82 16.70 -10.27
N ILE A 216 -1.89 16.28 -11.56
CA ILE A 216 -1.92 17.17 -12.72
C ILE A 216 -3.27 17.00 -13.45
N ALA A 217 -3.97 18.10 -13.74
CA ALA A 217 -5.17 18.10 -14.56
C ALA A 217 -5.11 19.21 -15.61
N TRP A 218 -5.44 18.88 -16.86
CA TRP A 218 -5.51 19.86 -17.94
C TRP A 218 -6.80 20.68 -17.88
N THR A 219 -6.71 21.95 -18.28
CA THR A 219 -7.91 22.73 -18.65
C THR A 219 -8.60 22.12 -19.86
N GLY A 220 -9.92 22.30 -19.98
CA GLY A 220 -10.70 21.70 -21.08
C GLY A 220 -10.27 22.15 -22.50
N ASP A 221 -9.66 23.31 -22.61
CA ASP A 221 -9.13 23.88 -23.85
C ASP A 221 -7.68 23.49 -24.18
N SER A 222 -7.05 22.64 -23.32
CA SER A 222 -5.66 22.20 -23.45
C SER A 222 -4.60 23.32 -23.34
N ARG A 223 -4.95 24.50 -22.82
CA ARG A 223 -4.05 25.68 -22.75
C ARG A 223 -3.43 25.91 -21.37
N GLY A 224 -3.91 25.23 -20.36
CA GLY A 224 -3.41 25.36 -18.99
C GLY A 224 -3.49 24.05 -18.21
N LEU A 225 -2.92 24.10 -17.02
CA LEU A 225 -2.89 22.99 -16.06
C LEU A 225 -3.36 23.45 -14.69
N PHE A 226 -4.01 22.53 -13.98
CA PHE A 226 -4.11 22.55 -12.53
C PHE A 226 -3.07 21.59 -11.96
N VAL A 227 -2.28 22.06 -11.00
CA VAL A 227 -1.19 21.33 -10.38
C VAL A 227 -1.30 21.42 -8.86
N THR A 228 -0.85 20.39 -8.15
CA THR A 228 -0.84 20.40 -6.69
C THR A 228 0.60 20.54 -6.19
N GLY A 229 0.80 21.34 -5.14
CA GLY A 229 2.10 21.54 -4.52
C GLY A 229 2.02 22.31 -3.20
N ILE A 230 3.15 22.43 -2.51
CA ILE A 230 3.29 23.27 -1.32
C ILE A 230 4.18 24.46 -1.69
N ARG A 231 3.60 25.68 -1.77
CA ARG A 231 4.32 26.92 -2.12
C ARG A 231 4.30 27.90 -0.96
N ARG A 232 4.73 27.41 0.21
CA ARG A 232 4.79 28.19 1.44
C ARG A 232 6.21 28.23 1.98
N GLU A 233 6.53 29.22 2.76
CA GLU A 233 7.76 29.28 3.54
C GLU A 233 7.80 28.07 4.49
N ASN A 234 8.96 27.44 4.64
CA ASN A 234 9.15 26.24 5.47
C ASN A 234 8.25 25.04 5.09
N ALA A 235 7.97 24.86 3.79
CA ALA A 235 7.13 23.79 3.25
C ALA A 235 7.49 22.38 3.78
N GLU A 236 8.77 22.11 4.01
CA GLU A 236 9.23 20.81 4.52
C GLU A 236 8.82 20.56 5.98
N LEU A 237 8.55 21.61 6.76
CA LEU A 237 8.07 21.52 8.14
C LEU A 237 6.54 21.50 8.24
N ASP A 238 5.81 21.70 7.13
CA ASP A 238 4.35 21.62 7.08
C ASP A 238 3.88 20.70 5.92
N PRO A 239 4.23 19.40 5.97
CA PRO A 239 4.15 18.47 4.81
C PRO A 239 2.71 18.11 4.40
N ARG A 240 1.71 18.56 5.14
CA ARG A 240 0.28 18.28 4.90
C ARG A 240 -0.49 19.46 4.32
N ASN A 241 0.18 20.53 3.91
CA ASN A 241 -0.48 21.79 3.53
C ASN A 241 -0.35 22.05 2.02
N THR A 242 -0.83 21.12 1.21
CA THR A 242 -0.85 21.22 -0.26
C THR A 242 -2.01 22.10 -0.72
N ASP A 243 -1.75 22.92 -1.74
CA ASP A 243 -2.76 23.70 -2.45
C ASP A 243 -2.80 23.35 -3.95
N ILE A 244 -3.91 23.68 -4.59
CA ILE A 244 -4.12 23.58 -6.03
C ILE A 244 -3.80 24.93 -6.66
N TYR A 245 -2.97 24.90 -7.70
CA TYR A 245 -2.58 26.08 -8.49
C TYR A 245 -2.99 25.91 -9.95
N ARG A 246 -3.39 26.97 -10.58
CA ARG A 246 -3.56 27.07 -12.03
C ARG A 246 -2.33 27.69 -12.67
N VAL A 247 -1.91 27.16 -13.83
CA VAL A 247 -0.86 27.73 -14.66
C VAL A 247 -1.23 27.62 -16.15
N ASP A 248 -1.08 28.70 -16.91
CA ASP A 248 -1.29 28.70 -18.35
C ASP A 248 0.02 28.37 -19.10
N LEU A 249 -0.08 27.62 -20.20
CA LEU A 249 1.11 27.13 -20.91
C LEU A 249 1.85 28.26 -21.66
N ASP A 250 1.18 29.33 -22.03
CA ASP A 250 1.79 30.45 -22.77
C ASP A 250 2.67 31.35 -21.89
N GLY A 251 2.96 30.95 -20.66
CA GLY A 251 3.80 31.65 -19.68
C GLY A 251 2.96 32.51 -18.76
N GLY A 252 2.52 31.95 -17.68
CA GLY A 252 1.77 32.63 -16.62
C GLY A 252 2.34 32.36 -15.25
N GLU A 253 2.07 33.26 -14.31
CA GLU A 253 2.27 33.01 -12.90
C GLU A 253 1.33 31.89 -12.43
N LEU A 254 1.77 31.09 -11.45
CA LEU A 254 0.88 30.15 -10.78
C LEU A 254 -0.11 30.94 -9.92
N THR A 255 -1.38 30.77 -10.21
CA THR A 255 -2.49 31.36 -9.43
C THR A 255 -3.05 30.29 -8.48
N ALA A 256 -3.10 30.58 -7.17
CA ALA A 256 -3.71 29.69 -6.20
C ALA A 256 -5.23 29.58 -6.44
N VAL A 257 -5.74 28.35 -6.46
CA VAL A 257 -7.17 28.01 -6.55
C VAL A 257 -7.71 27.68 -5.16
N THR A 258 -6.85 27.09 -4.31
CA THR A 258 -7.14 26.83 -2.89
C THR A 258 -6.08 27.50 -2.03
N ASP A 259 -6.45 27.84 -0.80
CA ASP A 259 -5.60 28.61 0.14
C ASP A 259 -5.83 28.24 1.60
N ARG A 260 -6.66 27.23 1.88
CA ARG A 260 -6.96 26.83 3.25
C ARG A 260 -5.76 26.13 3.89
N ARG A 261 -5.72 26.06 5.20
CA ARG A 261 -4.77 25.20 5.90
C ARG A 261 -5.25 23.75 5.86
N GLY A 262 -4.46 22.90 5.23
CA GLY A 262 -4.75 21.48 5.08
C GLY A 262 -4.49 21.01 3.65
N PRO A 263 -4.47 19.70 3.40
CA PRO A 263 -4.24 19.18 2.07
C PRO A 263 -5.43 19.41 1.15
N ASP A 264 -5.17 19.92 -0.04
CA ASP A 264 -6.03 19.86 -1.19
C ASP A 264 -5.29 19.17 -2.32
N ASP A 265 -5.76 17.97 -2.73
CA ASP A 265 -5.09 17.14 -3.73
C ASP A 265 -6.10 16.39 -4.62
N GLY A 266 -5.56 15.67 -5.63
CA GLY A 266 -6.35 14.85 -6.54
C GLY A 266 -7.24 15.64 -7.49
N VAL A 267 -6.85 16.85 -7.83
CA VAL A 267 -7.61 17.76 -8.70
C VAL A 267 -7.97 17.12 -10.04
N ARG A 268 -9.24 17.28 -10.48
CA ARG A 268 -9.74 16.84 -11.80
C ARG A 268 -10.69 17.88 -12.36
N VAL A 269 -10.58 18.15 -13.66
CA VAL A 269 -11.52 18.99 -14.40
C VAL A 269 -12.71 18.13 -14.86
N SER A 270 -13.91 18.67 -14.78
CA SER A 270 -15.13 18.01 -15.27
C SER A 270 -15.11 17.80 -16.78
N PRO A 271 -15.85 16.84 -17.34
CA PRO A 271 -15.88 16.58 -18.78
C PRO A 271 -16.33 17.76 -19.63
N ASP A 272 -17.15 18.67 -19.09
CA ASP A 272 -17.60 19.91 -19.75
C ASP A 272 -16.59 21.06 -19.59
N GLY A 273 -15.47 20.83 -18.88
CA GLY A 273 -14.41 21.83 -18.69
C GLY A 273 -14.76 22.99 -17.76
N ARG A 274 -15.85 22.91 -16.96
CA ARG A 274 -16.37 24.06 -16.20
C ARG A 274 -16.17 23.98 -14.69
N ARG A 275 -15.85 22.79 -14.15
CA ARG A 275 -15.75 22.56 -12.71
C ARG A 275 -14.50 21.81 -12.36
N LEU A 276 -14.09 21.96 -11.10
CA LEU A 276 -13.07 21.15 -10.44
C LEU A 276 -13.71 20.21 -9.46
N LEU A 277 -13.09 19.06 -9.25
CA LEU A 277 -13.20 18.26 -8.03
C LEU A 277 -11.82 18.08 -7.43
N TRP A 278 -11.78 17.91 -6.11
CA TRP A 278 -10.60 17.47 -5.37
C TRP A 278 -11.02 16.87 -4.03
N TYR A 279 -10.07 16.34 -3.28
CA TYR A 279 -10.29 15.89 -1.91
C TYR A 279 -9.27 16.52 -0.97
N GLY A 280 -9.65 16.63 0.30
CA GLY A 280 -8.83 17.23 1.34
C GLY A 280 -9.59 17.43 2.64
N TYR A 281 -9.00 18.18 3.57
CA TYR A 281 -9.61 18.52 4.87
C TYR A 281 -8.98 19.77 5.47
N ASP A 282 -9.69 20.42 6.40
CA ASP A 282 -9.09 21.48 7.23
C ASP A 282 -8.20 20.82 8.28
N ASP A 283 -6.90 21.18 8.29
CA ASP A 283 -5.93 20.54 9.17
C ASP A 283 -6.10 21.02 10.63
N ARG A 284 -6.44 20.08 11.48
CA ARG A 284 -6.61 20.25 12.94
C ARG A 284 -5.45 19.65 13.73
N ARG A 285 -4.36 19.28 13.07
CA ARG A 285 -3.21 18.62 13.67
C ARG A 285 -3.56 17.32 14.40
N LEU A 286 -4.54 16.57 13.90
CA LEU A 286 -4.91 15.25 14.41
C LEU A 286 -4.14 14.14 13.69
N SER A 287 -3.82 13.07 14.38
CA SER A 287 -3.08 11.91 13.82
C SER A 287 -3.82 11.28 12.64
N TYR A 288 -5.15 11.29 12.65
CA TYR A 288 -6.02 10.92 11.53
C TYR A 288 -7.08 11.99 11.31
N GLN A 289 -7.37 12.30 10.06
CA GLN A 289 -8.48 13.15 9.64
C GLN A 289 -9.02 12.59 8.32
N ARG A 290 -10.34 12.46 8.22
CA ARG A 290 -10.96 11.95 7.01
C ARG A 290 -10.84 12.95 5.85
N THR A 291 -10.54 12.44 4.66
CA THR A 291 -10.58 13.24 3.44
C THR A 291 -12.00 13.43 2.94
N ARG A 292 -12.33 14.65 2.56
CA ARG A 292 -13.65 15.10 2.09
C ARG A 292 -13.61 15.39 0.61
N LEU A 293 -14.72 15.23 -0.08
CA LEU A 293 -14.86 15.51 -1.51
C LEU A 293 -15.43 16.90 -1.74
N TYR A 294 -14.70 17.71 -2.50
CA TYR A 294 -15.10 19.06 -2.88
C TYR A 294 -15.34 19.18 -4.37
N VAL A 295 -16.27 20.07 -4.75
CA VAL A 295 -16.46 20.58 -6.10
C VAL A 295 -16.57 22.09 -6.08
N ALA A 296 -16.05 22.74 -7.14
CA ALA A 296 -16.07 24.19 -7.29
C ALA A 296 -16.06 24.59 -8.77
N ASP A 297 -16.17 25.89 -9.06
CA ASP A 297 -15.83 26.45 -10.35
C ASP A 297 -14.31 26.41 -10.60
N LEU A 298 -13.85 26.69 -11.82
CA LEU A 298 -12.43 26.57 -12.18
C LEU A 298 -11.48 27.50 -11.42
N ASP A 299 -11.98 28.59 -10.89
CA ASP A 299 -11.25 29.56 -10.05
C ASP A 299 -11.31 29.26 -8.55
N GLY A 300 -11.95 28.15 -8.15
CA GLY A 300 -12.16 27.75 -6.76
C GLY A 300 -13.41 28.38 -6.12
N ALA A 301 -14.12 29.27 -6.82
CA ALA A 301 -15.37 29.85 -6.34
C ALA A 301 -16.49 28.80 -6.21
N ASN A 302 -17.52 29.11 -5.43
CA ASN A 302 -18.68 28.24 -5.19
C ASN A 302 -18.32 26.84 -4.67
N ARG A 303 -17.20 26.74 -3.93
CA ARG A 303 -16.76 25.48 -3.30
C ARG A 303 -17.83 24.90 -2.39
N ARG A 304 -18.08 23.61 -2.53
CA ARG A 304 -18.95 22.87 -1.62
C ARG A 304 -18.47 21.44 -1.40
N GLU A 305 -18.66 20.93 -0.20
CA GLU A 305 -18.50 19.51 0.13
C GLU A 305 -19.72 18.72 -0.38
N LEU A 306 -19.49 17.57 -1.05
CA LEU A 306 -20.59 16.78 -1.63
C LEU A 306 -21.20 15.77 -0.66
N LEU A 307 -20.43 15.27 0.29
CA LEU A 307 -20.83 14.17 1.19
C LEU A 307 -20.52 14.52 2.67
N PRO A 308 -21.09 15.61 3.23
CA PRO A 308 -20.78 16.03 4.59
C PRO A 308 -21.13 14.98 5.65
N GLY A 309 -22.12 14.11 5.37
CA GLY A 309 -22.55 13.04 6.28
C GLY A 309 -21.79 11.72 6.14
N LEU A 310 -20.85 11.58 5.19
CA LEU A 310 -20.06 10.36 5.03
C LEU A 310 -18.89 10.38 6.02
N ASP A 311 -18.94 9.54 7.05
CA ASP A 311 -17.85 9.38 8.01
C ASP A 311 -16.81 8.35 7.54
N ARG A 312 -16.35 8.51 6.31
CA ARG A 312 -15.27 7.73 5.67
C ARG A 312 -14.42 8.65 4.81
N SER A 313 -13.14 8.31 4.64
CA SER A 313 -12.26 9.03 3.72
C SER A 313 -12.65 8.77 2.28
N VAL A 314 -12.85 9.84 1.50
CA VAL A 314 -13.02 9.75 0.05
C VAL A 314 -11.65 9.61 -0.60
N GLU A 315 -11.50 8.63 -1.48
CA GLU A 315 -10.25 8.34 -2.17
C GLU A 315 -10.44 8.26 -3.69
N ASN A 316 -9.43 8.71 -4.43
CA ASN A 316 -9.36 8.60 -5.89
C ASN A 316 -10.63 9.08 -6.64
N PRO A 317 -11.24 10.22 -6.34
CA PRO A 317 -12.47 10.63 -7.02
C PRO A 317 -12.26 10.84 -8.52
N ARG A 318 -13.28 10.45 -9.30
CA ARG A 318 -13.32 10.54 -10.77
C ARG A 318 -14.68 11.05 -11.24
N TRP A 319 -14.68 12.03 -12.13
CA TRP A 319 -15.92 12.44 -12.78
C TRP A 319 -16.57 11.25 -13.51
N ALA A 320 -17.89 11.16 -13.42
CA ALA A 320 -18.68 10.39 -14.37
C ALA A 320 -18.49 10.99 -15.79
N SER A 321 -18.46 10.16 -16.83
CA SER A 321 -18.20 10.63 -18.20
C SER A 321 -19.26 11.59 -18.72
N ASP A 322 -20.46 11.58 -18.16
CA ASP A 322 -21.55 12.52 -18.45
C ASP A 322 -21.52 13.81 -17.60
N GLY A 323 -20.55 13.96 -16.69
CA GLY A 323 -20.39 15.11 -15.81
C GLY A 323 -21.49 15.27 -14.73
N ARG A 324 -22.39 14.27 -14.54
CA ARG A 324 -23.54 14.36 -13.63
C ARG A 324 -23.28 13.85 -12.23
N GLY A 325 -22.10 13.25 -12.01
CA GLY A 325 -21.70 12.71 -10.71
C GLY A 325 -20.23 12.37 -10.67
N ILE A 326 -19.83 11.77 -9.54
CA ILE A 326 -18.44 11.44 -9.24
C ILE A 326 -18.41 10.01 -8.71
N TYR A 327 -17.53 9.18 -9.26
CA TYR A 327 -17.15 7.89 -8.71
C TYR A 327 -15.98 8.08 -7.76
N PHE A 328 -15.96 7.34 -6.67
CA PHE A 328 -14.86 7.34 -5.71
C PHE A 328 -14.81 6.01 -4.97
N GLN A 329 -13.69 5.73 -4.34
CA GLN A 329 -13.58 4.62 -3.40
C GLN A 329 -13.49 5.13 -1.98
N TYR A 330 -13.87 4.28 -1.03
CA TYR A 330 -13.71 4.49 0.39
C TYR A 330 -13.66 3.16 1.11
N ASP A 331 -12.98 3.12 2.26
CA ASP A 331 -12.93 1.92 3.09
C ASP A 331 -14.06 1.91 4.11
N ASP A 332 -14.74 0.78 4.23
CA ASP A 332 -15.79 0.54 5.19
C ASP A 332 -15.71 -0.88 5.75
N ARG A 333 -15.48 -1.00 7.05
CA ARG A 333 -15.35 -2.28 7.77
C ARG A 333 -14.38 -3.26 7.10
N GLY A 334 -13.15 -2.78 6.83
CA GLY A 334 -12.08 -3.57 6.21
C GLY A 334 -12.26 -3.86 4.71
N ARG A 335 -13.34 -3.38 4.07
CA ARG A 335 -13.60 -3.55 2.64
C ARG A 335 -13.46 -2.23 1.91
N THR A 336 -12.79 -2.23 0.78
CA THR A 336 -12.80 -1.09 -0.12
C THR A 336 -14.04 -1.13 -0.99
N ARG A 337 -14.81 -0.05 -1.00
CA ARG A 337 -16.04 0.11 -1.77
C ARG A 337 -15.84 1.05 -2.95
N LEU A 338 -16.47 0.75 -4.08
CA LEU A 338 -16.68 1.70 -5.17
C LEU A 338 -18.07 2.30 -5.02
N ALA A 339 -18.16 3.61 -5.03
CA ALA A 339 -19.42 4.34 -4.96
C ALA A 339 -19.53 5.43 -6.01
N HIS A 340 -20.76 5.86 -6.27
CA HIS A 340 -21.11 7.01 -7.09
C HIS A 340 -21.90 8.01 -6.26
N VAL A 341 -21.53 9.28 -6.35
CA VAL A 341 -22.32 10.39 -5.79
C VAL A 341 -22.80 11.32 -6.90
N SER A 342 -24.09 11.63 -6.92
CA SER A 342 -24.61 12.66 -7.81
C SER A 342 -24.17 14.06 -7.35
N LEU A 343 -24.18 15.05 -8.26
CA LEU A 343 -23.91 16.45 -7.88
C LEU A 343 -24.93 17.02 -6.85
N ARG A 344 -26.04 16.32 -6.59
CA ARG A 344 -27.00 16.67 -5.53
C ARG A 344 -26.73 15.96 -4.19
N GLY A 345 -25.64 15.19 -4.09
CA GLY A 345 -25.25 14.48 -2.86
C GLY A 345 -25.92 13.11 -2.65
N LYS A 346 -26.63 12.56 -3.66
CA LYS A 346 -27.17 11.19 -3.55
C LYS A 346 -26.05 10.18 -3.74
N LEU A 347 -25.72 9.47 -2.68
CA LEU A 347 -24.74 8.37 -2.65
C LEU A 347 -25.39 7.05 -3.14
N THR A 348 -24.63 6.25 -3.88
CA THR A 348 -25.00 4.91 -4.32
C THR A 348 -23.76 4.02 -4.31
N ASP A 349 -23.76 2.98 -3.49
CA ASP A 349 -22.71 1.96 -3.49
C ASP A 349 -22.87 1.05 -4.71
N ILE A 350 -21.75 0.68 -5.31
CA ILE A 350 -21.68 -0.11 -6.55
C ILE A 350 -21.09 -1.50 -6.29
N ALA A 351 -19.99 -1.56 -5.54
CA ALA A 351 -19.28 -2.79 -5.25
C ALA A 351 -18.49 -2.66 -3.93
N ASP A 352 -18.26 -3.80 -3.27
CA ASP A 352 -17.47 -3.94 -2.04
C ASP A 352 -16.41 -5.05 -2.15
N THR A 353 -16.14 -5.51 -3.37
CA THR A 353 -15.13 -6.54 -3.70
C THR A 353 -13.84 -5.94 -4.23
N LEU A 354 -13.60 -4.66 -4.01
CA LEU A 354 -12.39 -3.99 -4.41
C LEU A 354 -11.23 -4.43 -3.51
N GLY A 355 -10.06 -4.73 -4.10
CA GLY A 355 -8.93 -5.18 -3.31
C GLY A 355 -7.66 -5.44 -4.13
N GLY A 356 -6.64 -5.97 -3.47
CA GLY A 356 -5.50 -6.59 -4.11
C GLY A 356 -4.39 -5.66 -4.56
N LEU A 357 -4.17 -4.52 -3.90
CA LEU A 357 -3.00 -3.68 -4.18
C LEU A 357 -1.68 -4.34 -3.74
N GLY A 358 -1.72 -5.25 -2.78
CA GLY A 358 -0.55 -5.98 -2.28
C GLY A 358 -0.80 -7.48 -2.20
N LEU A 359 0.27 -8.27 -2.14
CA LEU A 359 0.20 -9.73 -1.96
C LEU A 359 0.56 -10.18 -0.55
N SER A 360 1.41 -9.42 0.17
CA SER A 360 2.00 -9.90 1.42
C SER A 360 1.00 -9.94 2.57
N ARG A 361 0.25 -8.85 2.76
CA ARG A 361 -0.69 -8.66 3.88
C ARG A 361 -2.05 -8.19 3.41
N PRO A 362 -3.15 -8.49 4.15
CA PRO A 362 -4.52 -8.29 3.68
C PRO A 362 -5.02 -6.84 3.92
N TYR A 363 -4.21 -5.83 3.57
CA TYR A 363 -4.62 -4.43 3.68
C TYR A 363 -5.75 -4.10 2.72
N SER A 364 -6.69 -3.26 3.17
CA SER A 364 -7.67 -2.61 2.32
C SER A 364 -6.99 -1.69 1.28
N GLY A 365 -7.74 -1.29 0.26
CA GLY A 365 -7.27 -0.44 -0.83
C GLY A 365 -7.33 -1.13 -2.19
N ALA A 366 -7.66 -0.35 -3.22
CA ALA A 366 -7.82 -0.84 -4.58
C ALA A 366 -7.47 0.24 -5.62
N ALA A 367 -7.50 -0.13 -6.89
CA ALA A 367 -7.40 0.80 -8.01
C ALA A 367 -8.66 0.71 -8.87
N PHE A 368 -9.15 1.86 -9.36
CA PHE A 368 -10.26 1.91 -10.29
C PHE A 368 -10.13 3.05 -11.31
N SER A 369 -10.90 2.98 -12.38
CA SER A 369 -11.04 4.04 -13.36
C SER A 369 -12.45 4.09 -13.95
N VAL A 370 -12.79 5.24 -14.54
CA VAL A 370 -14.05 5.47 -15.23
C VAL A 370 -13.75 6.00 -16.63
N GLY A 371 -14.48 5.52 -17.65
CA GLY A 371 -14.37 5.93 -19.04
C GLY A 371 -15.72 6.19 -19.69
N GLY A 372 -15.76 6.09 -21.01
CA GLY A 372 -16.94 6.42 -21.80
C GLY A 372 -18.19 5.65 -21.40
N GLY A 373 -19.35 6.32 -21.51
CA GLY A 373 -20.64 5.75 -21.14
C GLY A 373 -20.78 5.38 -19.67
N ASN A 374 -19.99 6.00 -18.79
CA ASN A 374 -19.87 5.65 -17.37
C ASN A 374 -19.47 4.19 -17.15
N THR A 375 -18.68 3.60 -18.06
CA THR A 375 -18.03 2.32 -17.85
C THR A 375 -16.97 2.49 -16.78
N PHE A 376 -16.94 1.60 -15.78
CA PHE A 376 -15.93 1.58 -14.74
C PHE A 376 -15.20 0.23 -14.73
N ALA A 377 -13.96 0.23 -14.28
CA ALA A 377 -13.19 -0.98 -14.03
C ALA A 377 -12.37 -0.81 -12.75
N PHE A 378 -12.17 -1.91 -12.00
CA PHE A 378 -11.43 -1.90 -10.75
C PHE A 378 -10.69 -3.22 -10.53
N THR A 379 -9.72 -3.19 -9.61
CA THR A 379 -9.06 -4.39 -9.10
C THR A 379 -9.99 -5.07 -8.09
N SER A 380 -10.33 -6.34 -8.34
CA SER A 380 -11.24 -7.15 -7.54
C SER A 380 -10.51 -8.38 -7.02
N GLY A 381 -10.62 -8.65 -5.72
CA GLY A 381 -10.03 -9.81 -5.09
C GLY A 381 -10.74 -10.14 -3.78
N ASP A 382 -10.40 -11.28 -3.21
CA ASP A 382 -10.88 -11.73 -1.91
C ASP A 382 -9.75 -12.40 -1.12
N SER A 383 -10.05 -13.07 0.00
CA SER A 383 -9.05 -13.74 0.84
C SER A 383 -8.37 -14.96 0.18
N LEU A 384 -8.94 -15.49 -0.90
CA LEU A 384 -8.42 -16.66 -1.61
C LEU A 384 -7.81 -16.31 -2.97
N LYS A 385 -8.12 -15.11 -3.52
CA LYS A 385 -7.65 -14.69 -4.84
C LYS A 385 -7.02 -13.30 -4.79
N PRO A 386 -5.79 -13.14 -5.33
CA PRO A 386 -5.21 -11.84 -5.64
C PRO A 386 -6.10 -11.05 -6.62
N ALA A 387 -5.74 -9.80 -6.86
CA ALA A 387 -6.53 -8.92 -7.71
C ALA A 387 -6.66 -9.40 -9.14
N ASP A 388 -7.89 -9.44 -9.62
CA ASP A 388 -8.34 -9.55 -10.99
C ASP A 388 -8.96 -8.23 -11.46
N ILE A 389 -9.34 -8.12 -12.75
CA ILE A 389 -10.09 -6.98 -13.28
C ILE A 389 -11.58 -7.31 -13.24
N ALA A 390 -12.34 -6.43 -12.59
CA ALA A 390 -13.79 -6.39 -12.70
C ALA A 390 -14.24 -5.09 -13.39
N ALA A 391 -15.35 -5.13 -14.09
CA ALA A 391 -15.92 -3.99 -14.77
C ALA A 391 -17.45 -3.98 -14.74
N GLY A 392 -18.01 -2.78 -14.93
CA GLY A 392 -19.45 -2.55 -15.02
C GLY A 392 -19.75 -1.20 -15.66
N ARG A 393 -21.02 -0.81 -15.64
CA ARG A 393 -21.49 0.45 -16.26
C ARG A 393 -22.49 1.17 -15.39
N GLY A 394 -22.35 2.49 -15.27
CA GLY A 394 -23.24 3.33 -14.45
C GLY A 394 -23.21 2.91 -12.98
N THR A 395 -24.33 2.52 -12.42
CA THR A 395 -24.46 1.94 -11.09
C THR A 395 -24.85 0.46 -11.13
N GLY A 396 -24.63 -0.19 -12.29
CA GLY A 396 -24.92 -1.61 -12.49
C GLY A 396 -23.91 -2.51 -11.80
N LYS A 397 -24.33 -3.77 -11.56
CA LYS A 397 -23.49 -4.79 -10.92
C LYS A 397 -22.25 -5.10 -11.81
N PRO A 398 -21.03 -5.09 -11.24
CA PRO A 398 -19.82 -5.45 -11.97
C PRO A 398 -19.72 -6.96 -12.22
N VAL A 399 -18.88 -7.33 -13.22
CA VAL A 399 -18.51 -8.69 -13.55
C VAL A 399 -16.99 -8.79 -13.54
N VAL A 400 -16.44 -9.86 -12.97
CA VAL A 400 -15.01 -10.18 -12.99
C VAL A 400 -14.66 -10.68 -14.39
N LEU A 401 -13.64 -10.09 -15.01
CA LEU A 401 -13.24 -10.30 -16.40
C LEU A 401 -12.00 -11.18 -16.56
N THR A 402 -11.18 -11.31 -15.51
CA THR A 402 -9.93 -12.09 -15.54
C THR A 402 -9.88 -13.09 -14.39
N ASP A 403 -8.98 -14.07 -14.49
CA ASP A 403 -8.65 -15.04 -13.43
C ASP A 403 -7.16 -15.40 -13.58
N LEU A 404 -6.29 -14.44 -13.19
CA LEU A 404 -4.88 -14.45 -13.56
C LEU A 404 -4.04 -15.51 -12.81
N SER A 405 -4.42 -15.84 -11.59
CA SER A 405 -3.72 -16.85 -10.77
C SER A 405 -4.38 -18.22 -10.79
N ARG A 406 -5.39 -18.44 -11.64
CA ARG A 406 -6.19 -19.67 -11.70
C ARG A 406 -5.36 -20.95 -11.78
N ASN A 407 -4.38 -20.97 -12.69
CA ASN A 407 -3.52 -22.16 -12.93
C ASN A 407 -2.73 -22.60 -11.68
N LEU A 408 -2.47 -21.68 -10.75
CA LEU A 408 -1.85 -22.00 -9.47
C LEU A 408 -2.91 -22.35 -8.43
N LEU A 409 -3.85 -21.44 -8.18
CA LEU A 409 -4.70 -21.47 -7.00
C LEU A 409 -5.77 -22.55 -7.05
N ASP A 410 -6.27 -22.92 -8.24
CA ASP A 410 -7.19 -24.07 -8.41
C ASP A 410 -6.51 -25.42 -8.05
N ASN A 411 -5.16 -25.44 -7.96
CA ASN A 411 -4.37 -26.61 -7.62
C ASN A 411 -3.71 -26.50 -6.24
N ARG A 412 -4.22 -25.64 -5.36
CA ARG A 412 -3.73 -25.46 -3.99
C ARG A 412 -4.89 -25.53 -3.00
N ALA A 413 -4.63 -26.16 -1.87
CA ALA A 413 -5.52 -26.09 -0.71
C ALA A 413 -5.22 -24.78 0.05
N LEU A 414 -6.14 -23.83 -0.05
CA LEU A 414 -6.03 -22.51 0.60
C LEU A 414 -6.83 -22.47 1.89
N ALA A 415 -6.36 -21.67 2.84
CA ALA A 415 -7.02 -21.44 4.11
C ALA A 415 -8.27 -20.53 3.92
N PRO A 416 -9.47 -21.00 4.24
CA PRO A 416 -10.64 -20.13 4.27
C PRO A 416 -10.52 -19.09 5.39
N VAL A 417 -11.05 -17.90 5.14
CA VAL A 417 -11.03 -16.79 6.09
C VAL A 417 -12.44 -16.45 6.52
N GLU A 418 -12.68 -16.47 7.81
CA GLU A 418 -13.97 -16.14 8.42
C GLU A 418 -13.91 -14.76 9.09
N GLU A 419 -14.91 -13.92 8.85
CA GLU A 419 -15.05 -12.61 9.48
C GLU A 419 -15.86 -12.73 10.77
N MET A 420 -15.37 -12.10 11.84
CA MET A 420 -15.97 -12.17 13.17
C MET A 420 -15.96 -10.83 13.88
N LEU A 421 -16.74 -10.72 14.95
CA LEU A 421 -16.83 -9.54 15.82
C LEU A 421 -16.68 -9.96 17.27
N VAL A 422 -16.01 -9.14 18.07
CA VAL A 422 -15.91 -9.29 19.53
C VAL A 422 -16.05 -7.94 20.21
N LYS A 423 -16.51 -7.93 21.44
CA LYS A 423 -16.49 -6.72 22.28
C LYS A 423 -15.15 -6.60 22.98
N SER A 424 -14.54 -5.41 22.89
CA SER A 424 -13.34 -5.08 23.66
C SER A 424 -13.59 -5.24 25.16
N GLY A 425 -12.66 -5.87 25.85
CA GLY A 425 -12.69 -6.01 27.30
C GLY A 425 -12.52 -4.69 28.04
N HIS A 426 -11.98 -3.65 27.37
CA HIS A 426 -11.79 -2.34 27.97
C HIS A 426 -13.10 -1.56 28.11
N ASP A 427 -13.86 -1.40 27.04
CA ASP A 427 -15.03 -0.50 26.99
C ASP A 427 -16.26 -1.09 26.27
N GLY A 428 -16.20 -2.35 25.83
CA GLY A 428 -17.27 -3.02 25.12
C GLY A 428 -17.44 -2.58 23.66
N ARG A 429 -16.53 -1.80 23.10
CA ARG A 429 -16.48 -1.41 21.68
C ARG A 429 -16.38 -2.65 20.80
N GLU A 430 -17.11 -2.66 19.68
CA GLU A 430 -17.05 -3.76 18.72
C GLU A 430 -15.75 -3.73 17.93
N ILE A 431 -15.04 -4.84 17.93
CA ILE A 431 -13.77 -5.05 17.19
C ILE A 431 -14.00 -6.12 16.15
N GLN A 432 -13.71 -5.78 14.88
CA GLN A 432 -13.79 -6.70 13.75
C GLN A 432 -12.45 -7.40 13.54
N PHE A 433 -12.52 -8.72 13.30
CA PHE A 433 -11.35 -9.55 13.07
C PHE A 433 -11.66 -10.69 12.10
N TRP A 434 -10.63 -11.33 11.61
CA TRP A 434 -10.69 -12.45 10.67
C TRP A 434 -9.86 -13.60 11.19
N VAL A 435 -10.34 -14.82 10.90
CA VAL A 435 -9.69 -16.07 11.29
C VAL A 435 -9.46 -16.90 10.03
N ALA A 436 -8.18 -17.12 9.69
CA ALA A 436 -7.78 -18.08 8.66
C ALA A 436 -7.46 -19.42 9.32
N ARG A 437 -8.15 -20.48 8.90
CA ARG A 437 -7.92 -21.83 9.41
C ARG A 437 -7.20 -22.67 8.36
N PRO A 438 -6.29 -23.61 8.73
CA PRO A 438 -5.72 -24.57 7.79
C PRO A 438 -6.79 -25.20 6.89
N ALA A 439 -6.46 -25.50 5.64
CA ALA A 439 -7.43 -26.03 4.67
C ALA A 439 -8.06 -27.37 5.11
N ASP A 440 -7.34 -28.14 5.93
CA ASP A 440 -7.75 -29.42 6.52
C ASP A 440 -8.10 -29.27 8.02
N PHE A 441 -8.56 -28.10 8.44
CA PHE A 441 -8.92 -27.81 9.83
C PHE A 441 -10.00 -28.77 10.34
N ASP A 442 -9.72 -29.43 11.47
CA ASP A 442 -10.66 -30.23 12.25
C ASP A 442 -11.08 -29.48 13.52
N PRO A 443 -12.35 -29.16 13.73
CA PRO A 443 -12.81 -28.48 14.96
C PRO A 443 -12.49 -29.24 16.25
N ALA A 444 -12.24 -30.56 16.19
CA ALA A 444 -11.84 -31.38 17.35
C ALA A 444 -10.33 -31.33 17.62
N GLY A 445 -9.54 -30.78 16.70
CA GLY A 445 -8.10 -30.62 16.81
C GLY A 445 -7.66 -29.54 17.79
N ARG A 446 -6.36 -29.50 18.09
CA ARG A 446 -5.71 -28.46 18.89
C ARG A 446 -4.64 -27.77 18.04
N TYR A 447 -4.84 -26.50 17.73
CA TYR A 447 -3.98 -25.75 16.81
C TYR A 447 -3.21 -24.64 17.51
N PRO A 448 -1.96 -24.39 17.10
CA PRO A 448 -1.26 -23.17 17.49
C PRO A 448 -1.95 -21.95 16.84
N LEU A 449 -1.90 -20.80 17.50
CA LEU A 449 -2.48 -19.56 17.03
C LEU A 449 -1.40 -18.50 16.80
N ILE A 450 -1.44 -17.82 15.65
CA ILE A 450 -0.70 -16.59 15.38
C ILE A 450 -1.66 -15.41 15.42
N LEU A 451 -1.41 -14.44 16.29
CA LEU A 451 -1.98 -13.10 16.19
C LEU A 451 -1.09 -12.25 15.28
N GLU A 452 -1.60 -11.89 14.08
CA GLU A 452 -0.94 -11.00 13.13
C GLU A 452 -1.53 -9.58 13.23
N ILE A 453 -0.69 -8.59 13.58
CA ILE A 453 -1.12 -7.22 13.84
C ILE A 453 -0.69 -6.30 12.69
N HIS A 454 -1.65 -5.54 12.12
CA HIS A 454 -1.36 -4.59 11.05
C HIS A 454 -0.50 -3.41 11.50
N GLY A 455 0.20 -2.83 10.54
CA GLY A 455 0.93 -1.57 10.71
C GLY A 455 0.03 -0.35 10.55
N GLY A 456 0.63 0.79 10.55
CA GLY A 456 -0.02 2.09 10.47
C GLY A 456 0.31 2.93 11.70
N PRO A 457 -0.56 3.04 12.73
CA PRO A 457 -1.79 2.32 13.05
C PRO A 457 -3.04 2.71 12.23
N HIS A 458 -3.08 3.89 11.62
CA HIS A 458 -4.20 4.36 10.82
C HIS A 458 -4.26 3.69 9.44
N THR A 459 -4.49 2.38 9.43
CA THR A 459 -4.77 1.52 8.27
C THR A 459 -5.86 0.52 8.63
N ALA A 460 -6.25 -0.36 7.71
CA ALA A 460 -7.15 -1.46 8.02
C ALA A 460 -6.75 -2.73 7.26
N TYR A 461 -6.89 -3.88 7.92
CA TYR A 461 -6.98 -5.18 7.30
C TYR A 461 -8.41 -5.46 6.84
N GLY A 462 -8.56 -6.43 5.93
CA GLY A 462 -9.84 -6.88 5.44
C GLY A 462 -9.79 -8.29 4.87
N PRO A 463 -10.87 -8.76 4.24
CA PRO A 463 -10.92 -10.09 3.63
C PRO A 463 -10.20 -10.10 2.26
N HIS A 464 -8.93 -9.74 2.26
CA HIS A 464 -8.10 -9.65 1.07
C HIS A 464 -7.03 -10.75 1.07
N PHE A 465 -6.55 -11.13 -0.12
CA PHE A 465 -5.50 -12.14 -0.26
C PHE A 465 -4.23 -11.70 0.46
N SER A 466 -3.66 -12.64 1.21
CA SER A 466 -2.39 -12.46 1.89
C SER A 466 -1.55 -13.73 1.77
N ALA A 467 -0.43 -13.65 1.07
CA ALA A 467 0.50 -14.77 0.96
C ALA A 467 1.08 -15.14 2.34
N GLU A 468 1.32 -14.16 3.24
CA GLU A 468 1.81 -14.43 4.60
C GLU A 468 0.78 -15.24 5.41
N VAL A 469 -0.48 -14.80 5.44
CA VAL A 469 -1.55 -15.51 6.14
C VAL A 469 -1.76 -16.92 5.60
N GLN A 470 -1.77 -17.07 4.26
CA GLN A 470 -1.93 -18.37 3.61
C GLN A 470 -0.75 -19.32 3.92
N LEU A 471 0.49 -18.81 3.94
CA LEU A 471 1.67 -19.61 4.28
C LEU A 471 1.72 -20.01 5.77
N TYR A 472 1.32 -19.12 6.70
CA TYR A 472 1.20 -19.48 8.10
C TYR A 472 0.13 -20.57 8.32
N ALA A 473 -1.02 -20.42 7.68
CA ALA A 473 -2.08 -21.43 7.75
C ALA A 473 -1.67 -22.76 7.06
N ALA A 474 -0.91 -22.70 5.96
CA ALA A 474 -0.33 -23.89 5.31
C ALA A 474 0.67 -24.61 6.22
N ALA A 475 1.35 -23.91 7.12
CA ALA A 475 2.23 -24.48 8.15
C ALA A 475 1.45 -25.08 9.33
N GLY A 476 0.12 -24.99 9.36
CA GLY A 476 -0.73 -25.60 10.38
C GLY A 476 -1.21 -24.66 11.48
N TYR A 477 -0.92 -23.36 11.39
CA TYR A 477 -1.38 -22.37 12.34
C TYR A 477 -2.79 -21.86 12.03
N VAL A 478 -3.59 -21.62 13.06
CA VAL A 478 -4.75 -20.72 12.95
C VAL A 478 -4.23 -19.29 13.02
N VAL A 479 -4.54 -18.49 12.03
CA VAL A 479 -4.06 -17.10 11.95
C VAL A 479 -5.22 -16.14 12.20
N VAL A 480 -5.03 -15.25 13.18
CA VAL A 480 -6.01 -14.23 13.55
C VAL A 480 -5.44 -12.85 13.25
N TYR A 481 -6.23 -12.01 12.62
CA TYR A 481 -5.87 -10.62 12.40
C TYR A 481 -7.09 -9.71 12.59
N ALA A 482 -6.87 -8.52 13.12
CA ALA A 482 -7.94 -7.64 13.58
C ALA A 482 -7.70 -6.18 13.22
N ASN A 483 -8.76 -5.38 13.32
CA ASN A 483 -8.71 -3.93 13.28
C ASN A 483 -9.02 -3.38 14.69
N PRO A 484 -8.02 -3.23 15.56
CA PRO A 484 -8.21 -2.61 16.86
C PRO A 484 -8.55 -1.12 16.72
N ARG A 485 -8.95 -0.47 17.82
CA ARG A 485 -9.11 0.99 17.86
C ARG A 485 -7.90 1.71 17.26
N GLY A 486 -8.11 2.84 16.59
CA GLY A 486 -7.08 3.52 15.81
C GLY A 486 -7.06 3.12 14.34
N SER A 487 -7.62 1.96 13.96
CA SER A 487 -7.73 1.56 12.55
C SER A 487 -8.63 2.51 11.77
N THR A 488 -8.35 2.66 10.46
CA THR A 488 -9.26 3.33 9.52
C THR A 488 -10.46 2.43 9.22
N SER A 489 -11.37 2.88 8.34
CA SER A 489 -12.51 2.06 7.89
C SER A 489 -13.74 2.05 8.83
N TYR A 490 -13.65 2.64 10.03
CA TYR A 490 -14.72 2.65 11.04
C TYR A 490 -15.19 4.06 11.42
N GLY A 491 -14.72 5.09 10.74
CA GLY A 491 -15.02 6.49 11.01
C GLY A 491 -13.91 7.24 11.73
N GLU A 492 -14.04 8.57 11.77
CA GLU A 492 -13.01 9.44 12.33
C GLU A 492 -12.87 9.25 13.85
N GLU A 493 -13.99 9.06 14.57
CA GLU A 493 -13.98 8.85 16.02
C GLU A 493 -13.21 7.58 16.40
N PHE A 494 -13.46 6.45 15.71
CA PHE A 494 -12.76 5.19 15.96
C PHE A 494 -11.25 5.31 15.72
N ALA A 495 -10.85 5.97 14.64
CA ALA A 495 -9.44 6.18 14.32
C ALA A 495 -8.76 7.14 15.32
N GLN A 496 -9.48 8.13 15.85
CA GLN A 496 -8.95 9.13 16.78
C GLN A 496 -8.78 8.62 18.23
N THR A 497 -9.31 7.45 18.59
CA THR A 497 -9.17 6.90 19.96
C THR A 497 -7.73 6.79 20.44
N ILE A 498 -6.78 6.67 19.52
CA ILE A 498 -5.34 6.57 19.81
C ILE A 498 -4.57 7.89 19.60
N HIS A 499 -5.28 8.99 19.30
CA HIS A 499 -4.62 10.28 19.11
C HIS A 499 -3.89 10.73 20.38
N HIS A 500 -2.59 10.97 20.27
CA HIS A 500 -1.68 11.25 21.40
C HIS A 500 -1.66 10.15 22.48
N ASN A 501 -2.16 8.96 22.17
CA ASN A 501 -2.35 7.85 23.12
C ASN A 501 -2.02 6.48 22.51
N TYR A 502 -0.94 6.37 21.74
CA TYR A 502 -0.53 5.13 21.08
C TYR A 502 0.87 4.68 21.54
N PRO A 503 1.06 3.37 21.89
CA PRO A 503 0.05 2.34 22.09
C PRO A 503 -0.76 2.55 23.38
N SER A 504 -1.96 1.95 23.44
CA SER A 504 -2.88 2.13 24.59
C SER A 504 -3.83 0.93 24.74
N GLU A 505 -5.14 1.19 24.77
CA GLU A 505 -6.22 0.22 24.91
C GLU A 505 -6.47 -0.59 23.62
N ASP A 506 -5.75 -0.32 22.54
CA ASP A 506 -5.59 -1.21 21.38
C ASP A 506 -5.00 -2.58 21.77
N TYR A 507 -4.19 -2.61 22.84
CA TYR A 507 -3.78 -3.85 23.51
C TYR A 507 -4.99 -4.68 23.97
N ASP A 508 -5.94 -4.08 24.68
CA ASP A 508 -7.11 -4.78 25.24
C ASP A 508 -8.02 -5.31 24.11
N ASP A 509 -8.12 -4.58 23.01
CA ASP A 509 -8.86 -5.02 21.82
C ASP A 509 -8.25 -6.31 21.24
N LEU A 510 -6.92 -6.35 21.07
CA LEU A 510 -6.21 -7.50 20.51
C LEU A 510 -6.25 -8.72 21.45
N ILE A 511 -6.14 -8.53 22.76
CA ILE A 511 -6.27 -9.62 23.73
C ILE A 511 -7.71 -10.18 23.70
N SER A 512 -8.73 -9.31 23.60
CA SER A 512 -10.13 -9.75 23.49
C SER A 512 -10.38 -10.59 22.24
N VAL A 513 -9.71 -10.28 21.13
CA VAL A 513 -9.77 -11.09 19.90
C VAL A 513 -9.16 -12.48 20.12
N VAL A 514 -7.97 -12.55 20.73
CA VAL A 514 -7.32 -13.84 21.06
C VAL A 514 -8.23 -14.68 21.99
N ASP A 515 -8.79 -14.07 23.03
CA ASP A 515 -9.69 -14.74 23.97
C ASP A 515 -10.92 -15.33 23.26
N ALA A 516 -11.52 -14.57 22.35
CA ALA A 516 -12.69 -15.01 21.60
C ALA A 516 -12.41 -16.24 20.72
N VAL A 517 -11.19 -16.34 20.16
CA VAL A 517 -10.83 -17.49 19.32
C VAL A 517 -10.41 -18.69 20.17
N VAL A 518 -9.67 -18.49 21.25
CA VAL A 518 -9.33 -19.55 22.21
C VAL A 518 -10.59 -20.17 22.82
N ALA A 519 -11.60 -19.37 23.14
CA ALA A 519 -12.88 -19.84 23.68
C ALA A 519 -13.67 -20.76 22.73
N GLN A 520 -13.35 -20.82 21.44
CA GLN A 520 -13.94 -21.77 20.49
C GLN A 520 -13.51 -23.22 20.71
N GLY A 521 -12.45 -23.45 21.49
CA GLY A 521 -12.02 -24.78 21.96
C GLY A 521 -11.08 -25.54 21.04
N SER A 522 -10.79 -25.05 19.84
CA SER A 522 -9.85 -25.67 18.88
C SER A 522 -8.42 -25.10 18.94
N ILE A 523 -8.17 -24.09 19.78
CA ILE A 523 -6.84 -23.51 19.96
C ILE A 523 -6.17 -24.11 21.19
N ASP A 524 -4.88 -24.37 21.08
CA ASP A 524 -4.02 -24.74 22.18
C ASP A 524 -3.59 -23.45 22.93
N PRO A 525 -4.04 -23.23 24.18
CA PRO A 525 -3.73 -22.00 24.90
C PRO A 525 -2.25 -21.87 25.29
N ASP A 526 -1.47 -22.96 25.25
CA ASP A 526 -0.03 -22.98 25.53
C ASP A 526 0.81 -22.70 24.26
N ARG A 527 0.18 -22.65 23.09
CA ARG A 527 0.83 -22.37 21.79
C ARG A 527 0.24 -21.13 21.09
N LEU A 528 0.28 -20.00 21.81
CA LEU A 528 -0.10 -18.69 21.30
C LEU A 528 1.13 -17.90 20.88
N TYR A 529 1.11 -17.35 19.68
CA TYR A 529 2.21 -16.58 19.10
C TYR A 529 1.69 -15.21 18.64
N VAL A 530 2.57 -14.21 18.65
CA VAL A 530 2.22 -12.86 18.23
C VAL A 530 3.28 -12.29 17.29
N THR A 531 2.83 -11.66 16.21
CA THR A 531 3.70 -10.92 15.29
C THR A 531 2.97 -9.71 14.70
N GLY A 532 3.72 -8.75 14.26
CA GLY A 532 3.21 -7.57 13.57
C GLY A 532 4.36 -6.71 13.08
N GLY A 533 4.08 -5.85 12.10
CA GLY A 533 5.11 -5.00 11.53
C GLY A 533 4.76 -3.52 11.60
N SER A 534 5.78 -2.65 11.75
CA SER A 534 5.58 -1.20 11.87
C SER A 534 4.73 -0.88 13.12
N GLY A 535 3.58 -0.23 12.99
CA GLY A 535 2.63 -0.08 14.09
C GLY A 535 2.29 -1.43 14.77
N GLY A 536 2.09 -2.51 13.99
CA GLY A 536 1.93 -3.86 14.55
C GLY A 536 3.16 -4.36 15.31
N GLY A 537 4.36 -3.96 14.90
CA GLY A 537 5.60 -4.22 15.64
C GLY A 537 5.67 -3.47 16.96
N VAL A 538 5.18 -2.23 17.00
CA VAL A 538 4.99 -1.46 18.25
C VAL A 538 4.09 -2.23 19.21
N LEU A 539 2.93 -2.67 18.72
CA LEU A 539 1.96 -3.40 19.55
C LEU A 539 2.48 -4.77 19.99
N THR A 540 3.18 -5.50 19.12
CA THR A 540 3.82 -6.77 19.49
C THR A 540 4.83 -6.57 20.62
N ALA A 541 5.72 -5.56 20.51
CA ALA A 541 6.69 -5.24 21.57
C ALA A 541 6.02 -4.72 22.85
N TRP A 542 4.91 -4.00 22.73
CA TRP A 542 4.10 -3.55 23.85
C TRP A 542 3.42 -4.71 24.57
N ILE A 543 2.84 -5.66 23.82
CA ILE A 543 2.18 -6.86 24.33
C ILE A 543 3.13 -7.69 25.19
N VAL A 544 4.33 -8.03 24.68
CA VAL A 544 5.29 -8.85 25.44
C VAL A 544 5.85 -8.14 26.68
N GLY A 545 5.75 -6.83 26.77
CA GLY A 545 6.06 -6.04 27.97
C GLY A 545 4.90 -5.96 28.98
N ARG A 546 3.69 -6.43 28.59
CA ARG A 546 2.47 -6.36 29.42
C ARG A 546 1.94 -7.73 29.85
N THR A 547 2.27 -8.79 29.12
CA THR A 547 1.82 -10.15 29.41
C THR A 547 2.85 -11.18 28.95
N ASP A 548 2.92 -12.30 29.63
CA ASP A 548 3.72 -13.49 29.31
C ASP A 548 2.90 -14.60 28.63
N ARG A 549 1.68 -14.28 28.20
CA ARG A 549 0.71 -15.22 27.63
C ARG A 549 1.17 -15.88 26.34
N PHE A 550 2.01 -15.20 25.56
CA PHE A 550 2.48 -15.70 24.27
C PHE A 550 3.76 -16.52 24.44
N ARG A 551 3.78 -17.68 23.81
CA ARG A 551 4.91 -18.63 23.85
C ARG A 551 6.16 -18.05 23.21
N ALA A 552 6.00 -17.32 22.10
CA ALA A 552 7.04 -16.52 21.45
C ALA A 552 6.44 -15.35 20.65
N ALA A 553 7.29 -14.38 20.34
CA ALA A 553 6.91 -13.19 19.60
C ALA A 553 7.92 -12.85 18.49
N VAL A 554 7.43 -12.27 17.39
CA VAL A 554 8.28 -11.67 16.35
C VAL A 554 7.89 -10.21 16.14
N VAL A 555 8.76 -9.32 16.55
CA VAL A 555 8.62 -7.88 16.46
C VAL A 555 9.25 -7.41 15.15
N ALA A 556 8.44 -7.19 14.10
CA ALA A 556 8.95 -6.83 12.80
C ALA A 556 8.97 -5.31 12.60
N LYS A 557 10.15 -4.78 12.22
CA LYS A 557 10.33 -3.35 11.85
C LYS A 557 9.56 -2.39 12.78
N PRO A 558 9.82 -2.43 14.10
CA PRO A 558 9.06 -1.68 15.10
C PRO A 558 9.50 -0.23 15.25
N VAL A 559 8.68 0.56 15.94
CA VAL A 559 9.16 1.67 16.74
C VAL A 559 9.26 1.22 18.20
N ILE A 560 10.41 1.33 18.78
CA ILE A 560 10.66 0.90 20.17
C ILE A 560 10.83 2.09 21.11
N ASN A 561 11.36 3.18 20.61
CA ASN A 561 11.64 4.39 21.34
C ASN A 561 11.15 5.61 20.56
N TRP A 562 10.07 6.21 21.01
CA TRP A 562 9.46 7.34 20.30
C TRP A 562 10.37 8.57 20.20
N ILE A 563 11.33 8.75 21.12
CA ILE A 563 12.29 9.86 21.06
C ILE A 563 13.24 9.66 19.87
N SER A 564 13.88 8.47 19.77
CA SER A 564 14.80 8.19 18.64
C SER A 564 14.06 8.15 17.31
N PHE A 565 12.86 7.56 17.27
CA PHE A 565 12.06 7.48 16.07
C PHE A 565 11.69 8.85 15.50
N VAL A 566 11.09 9.73 16.33
CA VAL A 566 10.63 11.05 15.87
C VAL A 566 11.79 11.88 15.33
N LEU A 567 13.01 11.70 15.87
CA LEU A 567 14.19 12.48 15.48
C LEU A 567 15.00 11.84 14.36
N SER A 568 14.65 10.64 13.91
CA SER A 568 15.48 9.92 12.93
C SER A 568 14.72 9.18 11.84
N ALA A 569 13.39 9.14 11.88
CA ALA A 569 12.57 8.59 10.80
C ALA A 569 12.61 9.49 9.55
N ASP A 570 12.35 8.89 8.41
CA ASP A 570 12.36 9.53 7.10
C ASP A 570 11.35 10.68 6.92
N TRP A 571 10.31 10.72 7.77
CA TRP A 571 9.27 11.77 7.74
C TRP A 571 9.09 12.41 9.12
N ALA A 572 10.21 12.74 9.77
CA ALA A 572 10.27 13.32 11.11
C ALA A 572 9.32 14.51 11.33
N PRO A 573 9.22 15.53 10.42
CA PRO A 573 8.31 16.65 10.62
C PRO A 573 6.84 16.27 10.76
N TYR A 574 6.39 15.21 10.06
CA TYR A 574 5.03 14.71 10.21
C TYR A 574 4.83 14.01 11.55
N PHE A 575 5.69 13.05 11.91
CA PHE A 575 5.52 12.30 13.15
C PHE A 575 5.57 13.21 14.38
N ALA A 576 6.52 14.13 14.43
CA ALA A 576 6.67 15.05 15.54
C ALA A 576 5.45 15.93 15.79
N GLN A 577 4.76 16.37 14.72
CA GLN A 577 3.70 17.35 14.81
C GLN A 577 2.29 16.78 14.94
N TYR A 578 2.09 15.52 14.48
CA TYR A 578 0.75 14.91 14.42
C TYR A 578 0.52 13.79 15.42
N TRP A 579 1.60 13.18 15.95
CA TRP A 579 1.49 12.01 16.81
C TRP A 579 1.70 12.31 18.28
N PHE A 580 2.28 13.47 18.59
CA PHE A 580 2.62 13.87 19.96
C PHE A 580 2.12 15.28 20.25
N PRO A 581 1.69 15.56 21.50
CA PRO A 581 1.24 16.90 21.89
C PRO A 581 2.41 17.88 22.08
N ALA A 582 3.63 17.40 22.25
CA ALA A 582 4.85 18.16 22.49
C ALA A 582 6.05 17.51 21.83
N MET A 583 7.12 18.26 21.60
CA MET A 583 8.37 17.74 21.07
C MET A 583 9.13 16.90 22.11
N PRO A 584 10.03 15.98 21.70
CA PRO A 584 10.74 15.10 22.63
C PRO A 584 11.56 15.84 23.70
N TRP A 585 12.08 17.00 23.40
CA TRP A 585 12.84 17.83 24.35
C TRP A 585 11.95 18.65 25.31
N GLU A 586 10.65 18.78 25.02
CA GLU A 586 9.65 19.46 25.85
C GLU A 586 8.99 18.48 26.81
N ASP A 587 8.63 17.29 26.35
CA ASP A 587 8.07 16.19 27.17
C ASP A 587 8.72 14.83 26.87
N PRO A 588 9.98 14.62 27.29
CA PRO A 588 10.65 13.36 27.08
C PRO A 588 9.96 12.18 27.80
N MET A 589 9.32 12.43 28.93
CA MET A 589 8.63 11.39 29.70
C MET A 589 7.30 10.98 29.07
N GLY A 590 6.59 11.88 28.36
CA GLY A 590 5.42 11.55 27.55
C GLY A 590 5.78 10.57 26.43
N HIS A 591 6.87 10.81 25.73
CA HIS A 591 7.40 9.91 24.71
C HIS A 591 7.87 8.58 25.30
N TRP A 592 8.63 8.60 26.41
CA TRP A 592 9.16 7.41 27.05
C TRP A 592 8.05 6.47 27.53
N ARG A 593 7.03 6.97 28.21
CA ARG A 593 5.92 6.16 28.74
C ARG A 593 5.14 5.41 27.66
N ARG A 594 5.15 5.89 26.42
CA ARG A 594 4.53 5.26 25.25
C ARG A 594 5.51 4.38 24.45
N SER A 595 6.80 4.41 24.78
CA SER A 595 7.82 3.60 24.13
C SER A 595 7.79 2.16 24.64
N PRO A 596 7.67 1.13 23.79
CA PRO A 596 7.76 -0.27 24.22
C PRO A 596 9.03 -0.56 25.01
N LEU A 597 10.13 0.14 24.71
CA LEU A 597 11.40 0.02 25.44
C LEU A 597 11.25 0.30 26.95
N SER A 598 10.29 1.14 27.36
CA SER A 598 10.03 1.43 28.76
C SER A 598 9.52 0.20 29.55
N LEU A 599 8.96 -0.77 28.85
CA LEU A 599 8.43 -2.00 29.41
C LEU A 599 9.39 -3.21 29.28
N VAL A 600 10.53 -3.04 28.63
CA VAL A 600 11.46 -4.16 28.36
C VAL A 600 11.89 -4.89 29.65
N GLY A 601 11.87 -4.19 30.78
CA GLY A 601 12.09 -4.75 32.12
C GLY A 601 11.15 -5.89 32.50
N ASN A 602 9.98 -5.99 31.91
CA ASN A 602 8.96 -7.01 32.21
C ASN A 602 8.98 -8.19 31.22
N VAL A 603 9.68 -8.07 30.09
CA VAL A 603 9.64 -9.08 29.03
C VAL A 603 10.32 -10.37 29.47
N SER A 604 9.58 -11.48 29.45
CA SER A 604 10.07 -12.86 29.65
C SER A 604 9.87 -13.72 28.39
N THR A 605 8.92 -13.35 27.53
CA THR A 605 8.60 -14.06 26.28
C THR A 605 9.80 -14.04 25.32
N PRO A 606 10.25 -15.20 24.79
CA PRO A 606 11.22 -15.28 23.71
C PRO A 606 10.81 -14.39 22.54
N THR A 607 11.66 -13.43 22.18
CA THR A 607 11.26 -12.36 21.24
C THR A 607 12.32 -12.12 20.17
N MET A 608 11.97 -12.41 18.92
CA MET A 608 12.81 -12.12 17.75
C MET A 608 12.50 -10.75 17.17
N LEU A 609 13.53 -10.01 16.78
CA LEU A 609 13.41 -8.76 15.99
C LEU A 609 13.68 -9.06 14.51
N LEU A 610 12.90 -8.47 13.60
CA LEU A 610 13.07 -8.66 12.16
C LEU A 610 12.92 -7.32 11.43
N THR A 611 13.97 -6.86 10.73
CA THR A 611 13.98 -5.53 10.08
C THR A 611 14.76 -5.53 8.78
N GLY A 612 14.34 -4.72 7.80
CA GLY A 612 15.09 -4.43 6.59
C GLY A 612 16.33 -3.59 6.89
N GLN A 613 17.49 -3.91 6.28
CA GLN A 613 18.70 -3.15 6.52
C GLN A 613 18.65 -1.70 6.02
N GLU A 614 17.79 -1.44 5.03
CA GLU A 614 17.58 -0.12 4.43
C GLU A 614 16.23 0.48 4.82
N ASP A 615 15.70 0.09 5.99
CA ASP A 615 14.48 0.66 6.56
C ASP A 615 14.78 2.04 7.13
N TRP A 616 14.27 3.08 6.48
CA TRP A 616 14.37 4.47 6.92
C TRP A 616 13.10 4.98 7.59
N ARG A 617 11.98 4.23 7.51
CA ARG A 617 10.73 4.54 8.16
C ARG A 617 10.76 4.21 9.65
N THR A 618 11.16 2.98 9.98
CA THR A 618 11.46 2.52 11.34
C THR A 618 12.88 1.98 11.34
N PRO A 619 13.86 2.87 11.50
CA PRO A 619 15.25 2.55 11.24
C PRO A 619 15.78 1.38 12.06
N MET A 620 16.80 0.69 11.55
CA MET A 620 17.40 -0.52 12.14
C MET A 620 17.72 -0.38 13.63
N TRP A 621 18.16 0.80 14.07
CA TRP A 621 18.48 1.05 15.48
C TRP A 621 17.28 0.99 16.42
N GLU A 622 16.04 1.09 15.92
CA GLU A 622 14.85 0.80 16.72
C GLU A 622 14.83 -0.69 17.11
N SER A 623 15.06 -1.59 16.16
CA SER A 623 15.18 -3.04 16.46
C SER A 623 16.39 -3.36 17.32
N GLU A 624 17.54 -2.72 17.05
CA GLU A 624 18.80 -2.94 17.80
C GLU A 624 18.67 -2.57 19.28
N GLN A 625 17.97 -1.47 19.61
CA GLN A 625 17.75 -1.06 21.01
C GLN A 625 17.00 -2.16 21.78
N PHE A 626 15.92 -2.71 21.24
CA PHE A 626 15.14 -3.73 21.92
C PHE A 626 15.89 -5.05 22.01
N TYR A 627 16.56 -5.48 20.93
CA TYR A 627 17.41 -6.65 20.89
C TYR A 627 18.50 -6.60 21.98
N GLN A 628 19.24 -5.49 22.06
CA GLN A 628 20.30 -5.35 23.06
C GLN A 628 19.75 -5.37 24.49
N ALA A 629 18.61 -4.70 24.73
CA ALA A 629 17.97 -4.70 26.02
C ALA A 629 17.53 -6.11 26.45
N LEU A 630 16.95 -6.90 25.54
CA LEU A 630 16.57 -8.29 25.79
C LEU A 630 17.81 -9.17 26.07
N LYS A 631 18.89 -9.03 25.30
CA LYS A 631 20.16 -9.74 25.53
C LYS A 631 20.75 -9.43 26.92
N LEU A 632 20.81 -8.16 27.30
CA LEU A 632 21.31 -7.74 28.62
C LEU A 632 20.47 -8.31 29.77
N ARG A 633 19.19 -8.58 29.52
CA ARG A 633 18.28 -9.19 30.49
C ARG A 633 18.32 -10.73 30.48
N GLY A 634 19.06 -11.36 29.56
CA GLY A 634 19.09 -12.83 29.40
C GLY A 634 17.81 -13.42 28.80
N VAL A 635 16.95 -12.62 28.18
CA VAL A 635 15.77 -13.10 27.44
C VAL A 635 16.26 -13.70 26.11
N ASP A 636 15.71 -14.88 25.74
CA ASP A 636 16.02 -15.48 24.45
C ASP A 636 15.54 -14.56 23.31
N THR A 637 16.48 -14.17 22.44
CA THR A 637 16.22 -13.21 21.37
C THR A 637 17.20 -13.38 20.22
N ALA A 638 16.73 -13.07 19.01
CA ALA A 638 17.51 -12.97 17.79
C ALA A 638 17.19 -11.67 17.06
N LEU A 639 18.14 -11.18 16.27
CA LEU A 639 17.94 -10.05 15.35
C LEU A 639 18.13 -10.52 13.91
N VAL A 640 17.04 -10.65 13.16
CA VAL A 640 17.03 -10.99 11.74
C VAL A 640 17.07 -9.71 10.93
N ARG A 641 18.15 -9.53 10.16
CA ARG A 641 18.34 -8.39 9.26
C ARG A 641 18.16 -8.84 7.82
N ILE A 642 17.20 -8.27 7.11
CA ILE A 642 16.95 -8.60 5.68
C ILE A 642 17.79 -7.67 4.79
N PRO A 643 18.83 -8.18 4.11
CA PRO A 643 19.73 -7.36 3.29
C PRO A 643 19.00 -6.64 2.16
N GLY A 644 19.31 -5.35 1.95
CA GLY A 644 18.78 -4.52 0.87
C GLY A 644 17.25 -4.31 0.94
N ALA A 645 16.60 -4.69 2.04
CA ALA A 645 15.18 -4.48 2.22
C ALA A 645 14.90 -3.13 2.90
N SER A 646 13.94 -2.40 2.36
CA SER A 646 13.34 -1.21 2.96
C SER A 646 12.25 -1.60 3.97
N HIS A 647 11.48 -0.64 4.45
CA HIS A 647 10.35 -0.86 5.36
C HIS A 647 9.34 -1.88 4.85
N SER A 648 9.15 -2.02 3.55
CA SER A 648 8.20 -3.00 3.02
C SER A 648 8.60 -4.45 3.27
N ILE A 649 9.89 -4.76 3.38
CA ILE A 649 10.53 -6.09 3.49
C ILE A 649 10.16 -7.03 2.32
N ALA A 650 8.94 -6.95 1.81
CA ALA A 650 8.40 -7.82 0.77
C ALA A 650 8.57 -7.25 -0.66
N SER A 651 9.56 -6.40 -0.89
CA SER A 651 9.83 -5.80 -2.22
C SER A 651 10.30 -6.82 -3.24
N ARG A 652 10.98 -7.89 -2.76
CA ARG A 652 11.40 -9.04 -3.56
C ARG A 652 10.67 -10.29 -3.08
N PRO A 653 10.29 -11.22 -3.98
CA PRO A 653 9.68 -12.50 -3.61
C PRO A 653 10.50 -13.28 -2.55
N SER A 654 11.82 -13.39 -2.73
CA SER A 654 12.68 -14.10 -1.78
C SER A 654 12.72 -13.44 -0.39
N GLN A 655 12.62 -12.12 -0.29
CA GLN A 655 12.57 -11.40 0.98
C GLN A 655 11.27 -11.71 1.74
N LEU A 656 10.14 -11.81 1.03
CA LEU A 656 8.87 -12.25 1.61
C LEU A 656 8.98 -13.70 2.14
N MET A 657 9.55 -14.60 1.32
CA MET A 657 9.78 -16.00 1.72
C MET A 657 10.69 -16.08 2.96
N ALA A 658 11.81 -15.35 2.96
CA ALA A 658 12.75 -15.32 4.08
C ALA A 658 12.11 -14.79 5.36
N LYS A 659 11.29 -13.76 5.26
CA LYS A 659 10.51 -13.23 6.39
C LYS A 659 9.58 -14.30 6.98
N VAL A 660 8.77 -14.96 6.14
CA VAL A 660 7.83 -15.99 6.58
C VAL A 660 8.57 -17.18 7.20
N ALA A 661 9.64 -17.64 6.55
CA ALA A 661 10.46 -18.75 7.06
C ALA A 661 11.08 -18.43 8.43
N ALA A 662 11.63 -17.22 8.62
CA ALA A 662 12.21 -16.82 9.89
C ALA A 662 11.17 -16.74 11.02
N ILE A 663 9.95 -16.26 10.71
CA ILE A 663 8.85 -16.19 11.70
C ILE A 663 8.40 -17.59 12.10
N LEU A 664 8.17 -18.48 11.14
CA LEU A 664 7.75 -19.86 11.41
C LEU A 664 8.83 -20.63 12.19
N GLU A 665 10.09 -20.55 11.75
CA GLU A 665 11.22 -21.20 12.45
C GLU A 665 11.34 -20.73 13.90
N TRP A 666 11.14 -19.41 14.15
CA TRP A 666 11.16 -18.89 15.52
C TRP A 666 10.03 -19.45 16.37
N PHE A 667 8.83 -19.56 15.82
CA PHE A 667 7.67 -20.11 16.52
C PHE A 667 7.81 -21.61 16.75
N ASP A 668 8.27 -22.37 15.76
CA ASP A 668 8.49 -23.81 15.86
C ASP A 668 9.56 -24.17 16.90
N ARG A 669 10.66 -23.40 16.97
CA ARG A 669 11.71 -23.55 17.98
C ARG A 669 11.19 -23.43 19.41
N HIS A 670 10.17 -22.62 19.63
CA HIS A 670 9.57 -22.38 20.94
C HIS A 670 8.23 -23.11 21.12
N GLY A 671 7.80 -23.92 20.15
CA GLY A 671 6.49 -24.60 20.14
C GLY A 671 6.50 -26.04 20.59
N GLY A 672 7.67 -26.69 20.67
CA GLY A 672 7.79 -28.10 21.06
C GLY A 672 7.65 -28.32 22.55
N ASP A 673 6.97 -29.37 22.95
CA ASP A 673 7.15 -30.02 24.27
C ASP A 673 8.63 -30.45 24.34
N GLY A 674 9.38 -29.98 25.31
CA GLY A 674 10.84 -30.04 25.42
C GLY A 674 11.47 -31.43 25.36
N GLU A 675 11.44 -32.12 24.24
CA GLU A 675 12.12 -33.38 23.96
C GLU A 675 13.38 -33.27 23.07
N ASN A 676 13.83 -32.06 22.70
CA ASN A 676 15.03 -31.90 21.86
C ASN A 676 16.14 -31.02 22.47
N ASP A 677 16.32 -30.99 23.79
CA ASP A 677 17.42 -30.25 24.43
C ASP A 677 18.72 -31.09 24.64
N ASP A 678 18.86 -32.27 24.06
CA ASP A 678 20.06 -33.13 24.18
C ASP A 678 20.67 -33.52 22.79
N ALA A 679 20.90 -32.55 21.89
CA ALA A 679 21.76 -32.79 20.72
C ALA A 679 22.40 -31.49 20.21
N ALA A 680 23.43 -30.98 20.90
CA ALA A 680 24.40 -30.05 20.37
C ALA A 680 25.81 -30.43 20.81
#